data_50e194211fcdd05f2c5c99a674058005
#
_entry.id   50e194211fcdd05f2c5c99a674058005
#
_cell.length_a   1.000
_cell.length_b   1.000
_cell.length_c   1.000
_cell.angle_alpha   90.00
_cell.angle_beta   90.00
_cell.angle_gamma   90.00
#
_symmetry.space_group_name_H-M   'P 1'
#
loop_
_entity.id
_entity.type
_entity.pdbx_description
1 polymer ?
#
loop_
_entity_poly.entity_id
_entity_poly.type
_entity_poly.pdbx_seq_one_letter_code
_entity_poly.pdbx_strand_id
1 'polypeptide(L)'
;MRTPRAAQPLQLGALRLANRLVGTPHASGAVAGGIPMPGDEDYWRRCAAGGAAMLIVGGTVVSPGSTNRNGNITEAWRPEVLAGLEARARAITEEGAIAACQLVHLGRETLGAEMWSHPVAPSAVRSPREPTRPRALSGADVDGIVDAFRTSAVHAWSAGFPVVELHAAHGYLLAQFLSPITNFGRDAATVAQRVQILDRIASAVRDACPGVVLGVRVSAEGGEEAGLSMDGLCDVLPHLSDFDYVNVTVGVRTTYVRDMAVTDPPLLDSVGQLRAAAVTPLLVSQSFRTGASIETALQSGADLVGVARPLIADPNFPRKILTGREASIRPCVSCNEDCRAFDPVLLCSVNPDLAPPGSSARPAHPLTLGPTRGSRDRRRIAVVGAGPAGLECAMRLGPDHDVTLFEQRERIGGQIAIAADAPYRSGWRRLLDYYSDNMPKVALRLAHTVSAIDLEDYDEVVLAVGAVEELPPRLAGTASVLTSQALLGGGEALRGAGHVVVVDDGFGLWPAASTIEAALAAGAGRVTVLTPAAAFASGLPAEGRVQYLRRLSGAPVDVRVLSPLVAVADGSVEFESALSGEKTRLDVDRVVVAGERRPRDWSQLAPDSARVHVIGDALVPRKVAHAVSEGRAVAREYLSTAGG
;
A
#
# COMPACT_ATOMS: atom_id res chain seq x y z
N MET A 1 -32.81 -7.31 -13.64
CA MET A 1 -31.78 -6.33 -13.12
C MET A 1 -31.01 -5.84 -14.30
N ARG A 2 -30.70 -4.53 -14.43
CA ARG A 2 -29.78 -4.03 -15.47
C ARG A 2 -28.37 -4.53 -15.17
N THR A 3 -27.67 -5.04 -16.20
CA THR A 3 -26.24 -5.40 -16.08
C THR A 3 -25.44 -4.19 -15.58
N PRO A 4 -24.63 -4.34 -14.51
CA PRO A 4 -23.80 -3.24 -14.02
C PRO A 4 -22.95 -2.64 -15.15
N ARG A 5 -22.73 -1.33 -15.14
CA ARG A 5 -21.90 -0.67 -16.15
C ARG A 5 -20.46 -1.23 -16.16
N ALA A 6 -19.94 -1.57 -15.00
CA ALA A 6 -18.64 -2.20 -14.85
C ALA A 6 -18.46 -3.47 -15.71
N ALA A 7 -19.54 -4.25 -15.91
CA ALA A 7 -19.52 -5.49 -16.70
C ALA A 7 -19.72 -5.27 -18.21
N GLN A 8 -19.97 -4.04 -18.66
CA GLN A 8 -20.21 -3.76 -20.08
C GLN A 8 -18.87 -3.68 -20.84
N PRO A 9 -18.77 -4.25 -22.04
CA PRO A 9 -17.59 -4.12 -22.86
C PRO A 9 -17.36 -2.69 -23.33
N LEU A 10 -16.11 -2.37 -23.72
CA LEU A 10 -15.71 -1.09 -24.31
C LEU A 10 -14.83 -1.33 -25.52
N GLN A 11 -15.07 -0.59 -26.61
CA GLN A 11 -14.15 -0.50 -27.72
C GLN A 11 -13.09 0.57 -27.42
N LEU A 12 -11.80 0.21 -27.50
CA LEU A 12 -10.67 1.09 -27.28
C LEU A 12 -9.71 0.99 -28.45
N GLY A 13 -9.76 1.95 -29.37
CA GLY A 13 -9.08 1.81 -30.66
C GLY A 13 -9.52 0.51 -31.37
N ALA A 14 -8.57 -0.30 -31.78
CA ALA A 14 -8.84 -1.60 -32.41
C ALA A 14 -9.16 -2.72 -31.40
N LEU A 15 -9.02 -2.47 -30.10
CA LEU A 15 -9.15 -3.48 -29.05
C LEU A 15 -10.53 -3.44 -28.39
N ARG A 16 -11.05 -4.62 -28.03
CA ARG A 16 -12.29 -4.74 -27.26
C ARG A 16 -12.01 -5.21 -25.85
N LEU A 17 -12.26 -4.36 -24.87
CA LEU A 17 -12.20 -4.70 -23.46
C LEU A 17 -13.47 -5.45 -23.05
N ALA A 18 -13.32 -6.55 -22.30
CA ALA A 18 -14.46 -7.38 -21.88
C ALA A 18 -15.34 -6.70 -20.80
N ASN A 19 -14.78 -5.78 -20.05
CA ASN A 19 -15.43 -5.02 -18.97
C ASN A 19 -14.73 -3.67 -18.77
N ARG A 20 -15.16 -2.88 -17.77
CA ARG A 20 -14.66 -1.52 -17.50
C ARG A 20 -13.59 -1.44 -16.41
N LEU A 21 -13.06 -2.56 -15.90
CA LEU A 21 -12.08 -2.58 -14.82
C LEU A 21 -10.66 -2.77 -15.37
N VAL A 22 -9.77 -1.86 -15.01
CA VAL A 22 -8.38 -1.81 -15.46
C VAL A 22 -7.43 -1.91 -14.28
N GLY A 23 -6.46 -2.82 -14.35
CA GLY A 23 -5.33 -2.83 -13.44
C GLY A 23 -4.37 -1.68 -13.78
N THR A 24 -4.32 -0.66 -12.92
CA THR A 24 -3.48 0.53 -13.17
C THR A 24 -2.00 0.27 -12.94
N PRO A 25 -1.10 1.05 -13.55
CA PRO A 25 0.32 0.82 -13.52
C PRO A 25 0.89 0.72 -12.10
N HIS A 26 1.63 -0.34 -11.86
CA HIS A 26 2.46 -0.54 -10.69
C HIS A 26 3.61 -1.50 -11.02
N ALA A 27 4.66 -1.47 -10.23
CA ALA A 27 5.79 -2.39 -10.37
C ALA A 27 5.58 -3.63 -9.50
N SER A 28 6.01 -4.80 -9.96
CA SER A 28 6.08 -6.03 -9.17
C SER A 28 7.31 -6.05 -8.25
N GLY A 29 8.35 -5.27 -8.59
CA GLY A 29 9.64 -5.30 -7.90
C GLY A 29 10.50 -6.51 -8.25
N ALA A 30 9.97 -7.52 -8.96
CA ALA A 30 10.74 -8.69 -9.40
C ALA A 30 11.58 -8.37 -10.64
N VAL A 31 12.52 -7.43 -10.47
CA VAL A 31 13.44 -6.92 -11.48
C VAL A 31 14.82 -6.83 -10.85
N ALA A 32 15.85 -7.33 -11.53
CA ALA A 32 17.23 -7.25 -11.11
C ALA A 32 18.09 -6.61 -12.21
N GLY A 33 18.85 -5.57 -11.85
CA GLY A 33 19.69 -4.85 -12.80
C GLY A 33 18.92 -4.30 -14.01
N GLY A 34 17.67 -3.88 -13.82
CA GLY A 34 16.81 -3.34 -14.88
C GLY A 34 16.09 -4.39 -15.74
N ILE A 35 16.30 -5.69 -15.48
CA ILE A 35 15.73 -6.79 -16.27
C ILE A 35 14.70 -7.56 -15.44
N PRO A 36 13.49 -7.85 -15.96
CA PRO A 36 12.51 -8.69 -15.28
C PRO A 36 13.09 -10.07 -14.93
N MET A 37 12.89 -10.51 -13.70
CA MET A 37 13.35 -11.82 -13.22
C MET A 37 12.39 -12.93 -13.67
N PRO A 38 12.89 -14.16 -13.89
CA PRO A 38 12.02 -15.33 -14.08
C PRO A 38 11.05 -15.51 -12.91
N GLY A 39 9.78 -15.82 -13.21
CA GLY A 39 8.70 -15.95 -12.21
C GLY A 39 7.94 -14.65 -11.92
N ASP A 40 8.39 -13.50 -12.43
CA ASP A 40 7.64 -12.24 -12.32
C ASP A 40 6.30 -12.30 -13.06
N GLU A 41 6.26 -13.05 -14.16
CA GLU A 41 5.05 -13.30 -14.95
C GLU A 41 3.93 -13.96 -14.16
N ASP A 42 4.22 -14.74 -13.11
CA ASP A 42 3.21 -15.38 -12.27
C ASP A 42 2.33 -14.38 -11.51
N TYR A 43 2.90 -13.26 -11.11
CA TYR A 43 2.13 -12.17 -10.50
C TYR A 43 1.11 -11.60 -11.50
N TRP A 44 1.55 -11.30 -12.70
CA TRP A 44 0.70 -10.72 -13.75
C TRP A 44 -0.36 -11.70 -14.23
N ARG A 45 -0.02 -12.97 -14.38
CA ARG A 45 -0.96 -14.05 -14.68
C ARG A 45 -2.09 -14.11 -13.64
N ARG A 46 -1.77 -14.11 -12.35
CA ARG A 46 -2.78 -14.14 -11.28
C ARG A 46 -3.70 -12.92 -11.30
N CYS A 47 -3.17 -11.74 -11.57
CA CYS A 47 -3.98 -10.52 -11.70
C CYS A 47 -4.88 -10.56 -12.93
N ALA A 48 -4.40 -11.09 -14.06
CA ALA A 48 -5.19 -11.24 -15.30
C ALA A 48 -6.31 -12.28 -15.11
N ALA A 49 -5.97 -13.46 -14.58
CA ALA A 49 -6.94 -14.50 -14.20
C ALA A 49 -8.03 -13.98 -13.27
N GLY A 50 -7.76 -12.92 -12.53
CA GLY A 50 -8.71 -12.23 -11.66
C GLY A 50 -9.80 -11.43 -12.39
N GLY A 51 -9.75 -11.30 -13.73
CA GLY A 51 -10.85 -10.78 -14.54
C GLY A 51 -10.77 -9.27 -14.85
N ALA A 52 -9.63 -8.60 -14.64
CA ALA A 52 -9.41 -7.27 -15.18
C ALA A 52 -9.43 -7.29 -16.72
N ALA A 53 -10.09 -6.32 -17.37
CA ALA A 53 -10.14 -6.27 -18.83
C ALA A 53 -8.79 -5.89 -19.46
N MET A 54 -8.01 -5.08 -18.75
CA MET A 54 -6.68 -4.64 -19.15
C MET A 54 -5.79 -4.55 -17.91
N LEU A 55 -4.52 -4.96 -18.05
CA LEU A 55 -3.50 -4.77 -17.01
C LEU A 55 -2.36 -3.92 -17.57
N ILE A 56 -2.07 -2.81 -16.89
CA ILE A 56 -0.99 -1.92 -17.27
C ILE A 56 0.23 -2.22 -16.40
N VAL A 57 1.24 -2.82 -17.00
CA VAL A 57 2.55 -3.05 -16.37
C VAL A 57 3.25 -1.70 -16.22
N GLY A 58 3.66 -1.35 -15.00
CA GLY A 58 4.29 -0.08 -14.68
C GLY A 58 5.70 -0.21 -14.13
N GLY A 59 6.32 0.95 -13.87
CA GLY A 59 7.70 1.01 -13.45
C GLY A 59 8.67 0.63 -14.59
N THR A 60 8.43 1.13 -15.82
CA THR A 60 9.23 0.81 -17.01
C THR A 60 9.86 2.09 -17.51
N VAL A 61 11.15 2.28 -17.25
CA VAL A 61 11.88 3.50 -17.60
C VAL A 61 12.48 3.44 -19.01
N VAL A 62 12.54 4.60 -19.66
CA VAL A 62 12.91 4.71 -21.10
C VAL A 62 14.36 5.09 -21.37
N SER A 63 15.13 5.45 -20.34
CA SER A 63 16.52 5.89 -20.55
C SER A 63 17.42 5.62 -19.35
N PRO A 64 18.76 5.49 -19.53
CA PRO A 64 19.73 5.27 -18.45
C PRO A 64 19.72 6.37 -17.40
N GLY A 65 19.46 7.61 -17.81
CA GLY A 65 19.37 8.77 -16.92
C GLY A 65 18.12 8.82 -16.05
N SER A 66 17.24 7.83 -16.14
CA SER A 66 15.91 7.82 -15.52
C SER A 66 15.64 6.55 -14.73
N THR A 67 16.63 5.81 -14.31
CA THR A 67 16.50 4.59 -13.51
C THR A 67 16.64 4.88 -12.01
N ASN A 68 16.57 3.85 -11.15
CA ASN A 68 16.83 3.94 -9.73
C ASN A 68 18.09 3.12 -9.34
N ARG A 69 18.69 3.48 -8.20
CA ARG A 69 19.90 2.83 -7.70
C ARG A 69 19.72 1.34 -7.42
N ASN A 70 18.54 0.91 -7.00
CA ASN A 70 18.29 -0.48 -6.63
C ASN A 70 18.15 -1.41 -7.83
N GLY A 71 18.04 -0.88 -9.07
CA GLY A 71 17.88 -1.66 -10.28
C GLY A 71 16.61 -2.52 -10.33
N ASN A 72 15.59 -2.17 -9.51
CA ASN A 72 14.33 -2.91 -9.42
C ASN A 72 13.20 -2.28 -10.26
N ILE A 73 13.56 -1.46 -11.24
CA ILE A 73 12.67 -0.87 -12.24
C ILE A 73 13.08 -1.41 -13.62
N THR A 74 12.13 -1.85 -14.43
CA THR A 74 12.40 -2.35 -15.78
C THR A 74 12.97 -1.24 -16.68
N GLU A 75 14.10 -1.50 -17.34
CA GLU A 75 14.80 -0.56 -18.21
C GLU A 75 14.47 -0.84 -19.68
N ALA A 76 13.31 -0.37 -20.16
CA ALA A 76 12.75 -0.70 -21.50
C ALA A 76 13.62 -0.24 -22.69
N TRP A 77 14.56 0.67 -22.48
CA TRP A 77 15.50 1.10 -23.50
C TRP A 77 16.54 0.01 -23.87
N ARG A 78 16.71 -1.01 -23.03
CA ARG A 78 17.66 -2.10 -23.23
C ARG A 78 17.01 -3.27 -23.96
N PRO A 79 17.66 -3.84 -25.00
CA PRO A 79 17.13 -5.00 -25.72
C PRO A 79 17.03 -6.27 -24.85
N GLU A 80 17.83 -6.38 -23.78
CA GLU A 80 17.85 -7.55 -22.90
C GLU A 80 16.53 -7.73 -22.10
N VAL A 81 15.68 -6.70 -22.05
CA VAL A 81 14.37 -6.80 -21.39
C VAL A 81 13.33 -7.58 -22.19
N LEU A 82 13.55 -7.78 -23.49
CA LEU A 82 12.54 -8.34 -24.43
C LEU A 82 11.95 -9.66 -23.94
N ALA A 83 12.77 -10.62 -23.56
CA ALA A 83 12.29 -11.92 -23.09
C ALA A 83 11.41 -11.81 -21.83
N GLY A 84 11.78 -10.94 -20.88
CA GLY A 84 10.98 -10.71 -19.67
C GLY A 84 9.69 -9.95 -19.94
N LEU A 85 9.71 -8.98 -20.85
CA LEU A 85 8.50 -8.28 -21.29
C LEU A 85 7.55 -9.22 -22.04
N GLU A 86 8.07 -10.08 -22.91
CA GLU A 86 7.28 -11.09 -23.63
C GLU A 86 6.61 -12.07 -22.65
N ALA A 87 7.34 -12.54 -21.64
CA ALA A 87 6.79 -13.41 -20.59
C ALA A 87 5.62 -12.73 -19.85
N ARG A 88 5.75 -11.44 -19.50
CA ARG A 88 4.67 -10.66 -18.87
C ARG A 88 3.46 -10.50 -19.80
N ALA A 89 3.68 -10.07 -21.05
CA ALA A 89 2.60 -9.86 -22.02
C ALA A 89 1.83 -11.16 -22.26
N ARG A 90 2.53 -12.26 -22.51
CA ARG A 90 1.97 -13.59 -22.69
C ARG A 90 1.16 -14.05 -21.48
N ALA A 91 1.71 -13.91 -20.27
CA ALA A 91 1.03 -14.28 -19.02
C ALA A 91 -0.30 -13.54 -18.82
N ILE A 92 -0.38 -12.28 -19.26
CA ILE A 92 -1.60 -11.46 -19.19
C ILE A 92 -2.59 -11.90 -20.27
N THR A 93 -2.15 -12.08 -21.50
CA THR A 93 -3.03 -12.36 -22.64
C THR A 93 -3.58 -13.79 -22.64
N GLU A 94 -2.82 -14.76 -22.15
CA GLU A 94 -3.29 -16.15 -21.97
C GLU A 94 -4.50 -16.25 -21.03
N GLU A 95 -4.62 -15.33 -20.09
CA GLU A 95 -5.76 -15.26 -19.17
C GLU A 95 -6.92 -14.37 -19.70
N GLY A 96 -6.83 -13.88 -20.92
CA GLY A 96 -7.87 -13.13 -21.62
C GLY A 96 -7.93 -11.63 -21.29
N ALA A 97 -6.96 -11.09 -20.58
CA ALA A 97 -6.83 -9.65 -20.38
C ALA A 97 -5.94 -8.99 -21.45
N ILE A 98 -6.14 -7.71 -21.70
CA ILE A 98 -5.28 -6.93 -22.62
C ILE A 98 -4.02 -6.51 -21.85
N ALA A 99 -2.84 -6.82 -22.39
CA ALA A 99 -1.57 -6.39 -21.85
C ALA A 99 -1.25 -4.96 -22.28
N ALA A 100 -0.93 -4.08 -21.32
CA ALA A 100 -0.49 -2.72 -21.56
C ALA A 100 0.85 -2.45 -20.85
N CYS A 101 1.72 -1.63 -21.45
CA CYS A 101 2.99 -1.24 -20.87
C CYS A 101 3.04 0.28 -20.67
N GLN A 102 3.26 0.74 -19.41
CA GLN A 102 3.45 2.16 -19.14
C GLN A 102 4.93 2.53 -19.18
N LEU A 103 5.26 3.52 -20.00
CA LEU A 103 6.61 4.07 -20.17
C LEU A 103 6.79 5.36 -19.39
N VAL A 104 7.89 5.50 -18.68
CA VAL A 104 8.17 6.64 -17.80
C VAL A 104 9.61 7.14 -17.91
N HIS A 105 9.78 8.45 -17.85
CA HIS A 105 11.04 9.12 -17.55
C HIS A 105 10.88 9.93 -16.26
N LEU A 106 11.73 9.66 -15.26
CA LEU A 106 11.55 10.22 -13.92
C LEU A 106 11.84 11.75 -13.86
N GLY A 107 12.67 12.25 -14.78
CA GLY A 107 13.00 13.67 -14.83
C GLY A 107 13.71 14.14 -13.56
N ARG A 108 13.27 15.26 -12.98
CA ARG A 108 13.80 15.80 -11.71
C ARG A 108 13.54 14.91 -10.49
N GLU A 109 12.64 13.92 -10.62
CA GLU A 109 12.34 12.94 -9.56
C GLU A 109 13.32 11.75 -9.56
N THR A 110 14.29 11.73 -10.46
CA THR A 110 15.46 10.85 -10.36
C THR A 110 16.29 11.27 -9.15
N LEU A 111 16.64 10.30 -8.26
CA LEU A 111 17.37 10.56 -7.02
C LEU A 111 18.83 11.00 -7.32
N GLY A 112 19.01 12.26 -7.70
CA GLY A 112 20.25 12.79 -8.25
C GLY A 112 21.45 12.70 -7.32
N ALA A 113 21.25 12.73 -6.00
CA ALA A 113 22.32 12.54 -5.02
C ALA A 113 22.78 11.08 -4.90
N GLU A 114 21.97 10.12 -5.36
CA GLU A 114 22.25 8.69 -5.25
C GLU A 114 22.66 8.05 -6.58
N MET A 115 22.37 8.73 -7.70
CA MET A 115 22.59 8.23 -9.06
C MET A 115 23.90 8.82 -9.67
N TRP A 116 24.52 8.03 -10.53
CA TRP A 116 25.67 8.50 -11.32
C TRP A 116 25.27 9.43 -12.48
N SER A 117 24.02 9.30 -12.95
CA SER A 117 23.44 10.20 -13.94
C SER A 117 22.84 11.43 -13.26
N HIS A 118 22.92 12.58 -13.92
CA HIS A 118 22.29 13.80 -13.43
C HIS A 118 20.81 13.89 -13.83
N PRO A 119 19.93 14.36 -12.93
CA PRO A 119 18.52 14.57 -13.26
C PRO A 119 18.38 15.70 -14.28
N VAL A 120 17.36 15.57 -15.13
CA VAL A 120 17.00 16.56 -16.16
C VAL A 120 15.54 16.99 -15.99
N ALA A 121 15.21 18.20 -16.47
CA ALA A 121 13.85 18.76 -16.44
C ALA A 121 13.67 19.79 -17.56
N PRO A 122 12.42 20.15 -17.92
CA PRO A 122 12.18 21.22 -18.91
C PRO A 122 12.79 22.55 -18.45
N SER A 123 12.65 22.90 -17.17
CA SER A 123 13.32 24.04 -16.54
C SER A 123 14.07 23.55 -15.29
N ALA A 124 15.16 24.22 -14.90
CA ALA A 124 16.02 23.81 -13.77
C ALA A 124 15.36 24.07 -12.40
N VAL A 125 14.18 23.46 -12.18
CA VAL A 125 13.41 23.52 -10.93
C VAL A 125 13.65 22.28 -10.11
N ARG A 126 14.19 22.42 -8.91
CA ARG A 126 14.47 21.31 -7.98
C ARG A 126 13.18 20.61 -7.54
N SER A 127 13.22 19.29 -7.41
CA SER A 127 12.18 18.55 -6.68
C SER A 127 12.23 18.86 -5.19
N PRO A 128 11.09 18.98 -4.50
CA PRO A 128 11.06 19.10 -3.04
C PRO A 128 11.71 17.91 -2.31
N ARG A 129 11.86 16.77 -2.99
CA ARG A 129 12.42 15.53 -2.44
C ARG A 129 13.94 15.40 -2.59
N GLU A 130 14.55 16.25 -3.42
CA GLU A 130 15.93 16.09 -3.86
C GLU A 130 16.75 17.34 -3.58
N PRO A 131 17.98 17.20 -3.08
CA PRO A 131 18.91 18.33 -2.92
C PRO A 131 19.44 18.83 -4.26
N THR A 132 19.47 17.96 -5.29
CA THR A 132 20.08 18.25 -6.59
C THR A 132 19.14 19.05 -7.49
N ARG A 133 19.63 20.16 -8.03
CA ARG A 133 18.91 20.91 -9.07
C ARG A 133 19.11 20.20 -10.42
N PRO A 134 18.04 19.88 -11.15
CA PRO A 134 18.17 19.23 -12.46
C PRO A 134 18.79 20.20 -13.49
N ARG A 135 19.43 19.65 -14.50
CA ARG A 135 19.85 20.39 -15.67
C ARG A 135 18.62 20.64 -16.58
N ALA A 136 18.47 21.87 -17.05
CA ALA A 136 17.46 22.19 -18.05
C ALA A 136 17.78 21.48 -19.36
N LEU A 137 16.74 20.94 -20.01
CA LEU A 137 16.85 20.25 -21.30
C LEU A 137 17.08 21.25 -22.43
N SER A 138 17.99 20.91 -23.36
CA SER A 138 18.11 21.55 -24.67
C SER A 138 17.18 20.91 -25.69
N GLY A 139 17.03 21.52 -26.87
CA GLY A 139 16.27 20.94 -27.98
C GLY A 139 16.77 19.54 -28.37
N ALA A 140 18.09 19.34 -28.45
CA ALA A 140 18.69 18.04 -28.75
C ALA A 140 18.42 16.99 -27.66
N ASP A 141 18.38 17.40 -26.37
CA ASP A 141 17.98 16.49 -25.30
C ASP A 141 16.51 16.05 -25.44
N VAL A 142 15.63 16.98 -25.83
CA VAL A 142 14.20 16.69 -26.07
C VAL A 142 14.06 15.71 -27.23
N ASP A 143 14.81 15.86 -28.31
CA ASP A 143 14.85 14.93 -29.44
C ASP A 143 15.28 13.53 -28.97
N GLY A 144 16.33 13.45 -28.16
CA GLY A 144 16.81 12.19 -27.56
C GLY A 144 15.76 11.53 -26.64
N ILE A 145 14.98 12.33 -25.90
CA ILE A 145 13.89 11.82 -25.06
C ILE A 145 12.76 11.23 -25.94
N VAL A 146 12.37 11.90 -27.01
CA VAL A 146 11.36 11.38 -27.96
C VAL A 146 11.81 10.04 -28.53
N ASP A 147 13.10 9.93 -28.94
CA ASP A 147 13.66 8.68 -29.47
C ASP A 147 13.73 7.57 -28.39
N ALA A 148 14.04 7.91 -27.13
CA ALA A 148 14.04 6.95 -26.03
C ALA A 148 12.64 6.37 -25.76
N PHE A 149 11.58 7.19 -25.80
CA PHE A 149 10.20 6.72 -25.69
C PHE A 149 9.82 5.85 -26.91
N ARG A 150 10.17 6.27 -28.12
CA ARG A 150 9.95 5.49 -29.34
C ARG A 150 10.62 4.11 -29.26
N THR A 151 11.90 4.05 -28.91
CA THR A 151 12.67 2.80 -28.79
C THR A 151 12.06 1.86 -27.75
N SER A 152 11.71 2.39 -26.59
CA SER A 152 11.09 1.62 -25.50
C SER A 152 9.68 1.14 -25.88
N ALA A 153 8.92 1.93 -26.64
CA ALA A 153 7.61 1.53 -27.17
C ALA A 153 7.75 0.39 -28.18
N VAL A 154 8.75 0.44 -29.07
CA VAL A 154 9.06 -0.66 -30.01
C VAL A 154 9.39 -1.95 -29.27
N HIS A 155 10.21 -1.89 -28.20
CA HIS A 155 10.50 -3.06 -27.38
C HIS A 155 9.24 -3.64 -26.72
N ALA A 156 8.39 -2.79 -26.11
CA ALA A 156 7.13 -3.23 -25.51
C ALA A 156 6.18 -3.84 -26.56
N TRP A 157 5.99 -3.16 -27.70
CA TRP A 157 5.13 -3.61 -28.79
C TRP A 157 5.61 -4.94 -29.39
N SER A 158 6.93 -5.07 -29.66
CA SER A 158 7.54 -6.31 -30.16
C SER A 158 7.42 -7.46 -29.17
N ALA A 159 7.41 -7.17 -27.87
CA ALA A 159 7.19 -8.14 -26.80
C ALA A 159 5.71 -8.54 -26.61
N GLY A 160 4.78 -8.03 -27.45
CA GLY A 160 3.37 -8.42 -27.43
C GLY A 160 2.45 -7.53 -26.58
N PHE A 161 2.84 -6.31 -26.23
CA PHE A 161 1.96 -5.33 -25.62
C PHE A 161 1.23 -4.50 -26.71
N PRO A 162 -0.06 -4.74 -26.97
CA PRO A 162 -0.82 -3.97 -27.97
C PRO A 162 -1.15 -2.55 -27.49
N VAL A 163 -0.93 -2.27 -26.22
CA VAL A 163 -1.19 -0.96 -25.61
C VAL A 163 0.09 -0.41 -24.97
N VAL A 164 0.40 0.85 -25.26
CA VAL A 164 1.45 1.64 -24.61
C VAL A 164 0.81 2.83 -23.91
N GLU A 165 1.16 3.10 -22.66
CA GLU A 165 0.70 4.27 -21.91
C GLU A 165 1.88 5.19 -21.59
N LEU A 166 1.80 6.47 -21.91
CA LEU A 166 2.79 7.48 -21.53
C LEU A 166 2.51 7.98 -20.13
N HIS A 167 3.52 7.97 -19.25
CA HIS A 167 3.36 8.46 -17.89
C HIS A 167 3.63 9.95 -17.78
N ALA A 168 2.58 10.77 -17.92
CA ALA A 168 2.59 12.21 -17.78
C ALA A 168 1.92 12.70 -16.47
N ALA A 169 2.11 11.93 -15.38
CA ALA A 169 1.53 12.18 -14.05
C ALA A 169 2.59 12.17 -12.95
N HIS A 170 2.17 12.46 -11.72
CA HIS A 170 2.95 12.29 -10.48
C HIS A 170 4.25 13.11 -10.41
N GLY A 171 4.36 14.20 -11.20
CA GLY A 171 5.55 15.05 -11.21
C GLY A 171 6.74 14.46 -11.97
N TYR A 172 6.57 13.38 -12.75
CA TYR A 172 7.61 12.84 -13.62
C TYR A 172 7.82 13.72 -14.87
N LEU A 173 8.79 13.38 -15.71
CA LEU A 173 9.27 14.29 -16.77
C LEU A 173 8.14 14.85 -17.65
N LEU A 174 7.26 14.00 -18.16
CA LEU A 174 6.17 14.46 -19.04
C LEU A 174 5.16 15.34 -18.28
N ALA A 175 4.89 15.05 -17.00
CA ALA A 175 4.10 15.95 -16.14
C ALA A 175 4.82 17.29 -15.89
N GLN A 176 6.17 17.26 -15.78
CA GLN A 176 6.95 18.49 -15.65
C GLN A 176 6.83 19.38 -16.89
N PHE A 177 6.69 18.80 -18.08
CA PHE A 177 6.43 19.55 -19.30
C PHE A 177 5.03 20.21 -19.28
N LEU A 178 4.03 19.52 -18.76
CA LEU A 178 2.65 20.02 -18.73
C LEU A 178 2.44 21.17 -17.72
N SER A 179 3.21 21.19 -16.64
CA SER A 179 3.04 22.14 -15.55
C SER A 179 3.71 23.49 -15.83
N PRO A 180 3.01 24.62 -15.71
CA PRO A 180 3.61 25.96 -15.86
C PRO A 180 4.60 26.28 -14.74
N ILE A 181 4.61 25.54 -13.64
CA ILE A 181 5.54 25.73 -12.51
C ILE A 181 6.92 25.12 -12.82
N THR A 182 6.95 24.02 -13.55
CA THR A 182 8.18 23.26 -13.87
C THR A 182 8.62 23.40 -15.32
N ASN A 183 7.81 24.02 -16.16
CA ASN A 183 8.10 24.33 -17.55
C ASN A 183 7.64 25.76 -17.85
N PHE A 184 8.58 26.67 -17.85
CA PHE A 184 8.34 28.09 -18.07
C PHE A 184 9.32 28.67 -19.09
N GLY A 185 8.93 29.74 -19.74
CA GLY A 185 9.67 30.41 -20.81
C GLY A 185 8.80 30.63 -22.03
N ARG A 186 9.40 31.17 -23.10
CA ARG A 186 8.64 31.52 -24.32
C ARG A 186 7.98 30.32 -24.99
N ASP A 187 8.65 29.17 -24.96
CA ASP A 187 8.22 27.94 -25.63
C ASP A 187 7.29 27.08 -24.76
N ALA A 188 6.83 27.61 -23.61
CA ALA A 188 5.94 26.92 -22.66
C ALA A 188 4.82 27.86 -22.14
N ALA A 189 4.60 28.98 -22.80
CA ALA A 189 3.64 30.01 -22.34
C ALA A 189 2.19 29.53 -22.42
N THR A 190 1.84 28.72 -23.40
CA THR A 190 0.49 28.20 -23.62
C THR A 190 0.38 26.71 -23.30
N VAL A 191 -0.85 26.23 -23.06
CA VAL A 191 -1.11 24.79 -22.86
C VAL A 191 -0.66 23.99 -24.09
N ALA A 192 -0.99 24.45 -25.30
CA ALA A 192 -0.60 23.78 -26.54
C ALA A 192 0.91 23.62 -26.67
N GLN A 193 1.69 24.62 -26.29
CA GLN A 193 3.16 24.54 -26.29
C GLN A 193 3.66 23.50 -25.28
N ARG A 194 3.05 23.43 -24.07
CA ARG A 194 3.45 22.46 -23.04
C ARG A 194 3.09 21.01 -23.39
N VAL A 195 2.02 20.81 -24.16
CA VAL A 195 1.58 19.47 -24.63
C VAL A 195 2.42 18.97 -25.82
N GLN A 196 3.08 19.83 -26.57
CA GLN A 196 3.80 19.48 -27.80
C GLN A 196 4.77 18.29 -27.66
N ILE A 197 5.38 18.09 -26.50
CA ILE A 197 6.25 16.91 -26.26
C ILE A 197 5.46 15.60 -26.35
N LEU A 198 4.22 15.59 -25.87
CA LEU A 198 3.33 14.42 -25.93
C LEU A 198 2.96 14.12 -27.38
N ASP A 199 2.63 15.14 -28.18
CA ASP A 199 2.28 14.98 -29.60
C ASP A 199 3.46 14.41 -30.38
N ARG A 200 4.68 14.91 -30.13
CA ARG A 200 5.92 14.42 -30.75
C ARG A 200 6.19 12.95 -30.42
N ILE A 201 6.01 12.57 -29.15
CA ILE A 201 6.19 11.17 -28.71
C ILE A 201 5.08 10.30 -29.33
N ALA A 202 3.82 10.76 -29.32
CA ALA A 202 2.69 10.03 -29.90
C ALA A 202 2.91 9.72 -31.37
N SER A 203 3.31 10.73 -32.17
CA SER A 203 3.65 10.55 -33.59
C SER A 203 4.77 9.53 -33.77
N ALA A 204 5.89 9.69 -33.06
CA ALA A 204 7.04 8.81 -33.18
C ALA A 204 6.72 7.33 -32.79
N VAL A 205 5.86 7.14 -31.79
CA VAL A 205 5.42 5.80 -31.37
C VAL A 205 4.47 5.19 -32.41
N ARG A 206 3.49 5.95 -32.93
CA ARG A 206 2.54 5.45 -33.94
C ARG A 206 3.23 5.08 -35.24
N ASP A 207 4.22 5.87 -35.67
CA ASP A 207 5.01 5.59 -36.86
C ASP A 207 5.83 4.31 -36.73
N ALA A 208 6.35 4.02 -35.51
CA ALA A 208 7.21 2.87 -35.25
C ALA A 208 6.43 1.60 -34.85
N CYS A 209 5.20 1.72 -34.33
CA CYS A 209 4.38 0.63 -33.79
C CYS A 209 2.99 0.61 -34.44
N PRO A 210 2.84 0.09 -35.67
CA PRO A 210 1.57 0.10 -36.38
C PRO A 210 0.44 -0.58 -35.62
N GLY A 211 -0.69 0.11 -35.46
CA GLY A 211 -1.88 -0.43 -34.75
C GLY A 211 -1.78 -0.42 -33.24
N VAL A 212 -0.75 0.17 -32.65
CA VAL A 212 -0.66 0.33 -31.19
C VAL A 212 -1.80 1.21 -30.68
N VAL A 213 -2.44 0.81 -29.59
CA VAL A 213 -3.33 1.66 -28.81
C VAL A 213 -2.47 2.48 -27.86
N LEU A 214 -2.57 3.81 -27.93
CA LEU A 214 -1.73 4.72 -27.18
C LEU A 214 -2.54 5.48 -26.13
N GLY A 215 -2.21 5.26 -24.86
CA GLY A 215 -2.79 6.00 -23.73
C GLY A 215 -1.84 7.02 -23.14
N VAL A 216 -2.39 7.97 -22.40
CA VAL A 216 -1.60 8.90 -21.60
C VAL A 216 -2.18 9.00 -20.18
N ARG A 217 -1.31 8.90 -19.18
CA ARG A 217 -1.68 9.10 -17.79
C ARG A 217 -1.28 10.49 -17.32
N VAL A 218 -2.27 11.25 -16.82
CA VAL A 218 -2.12 12.61 -16.32
C VAL A 218 -2.62 12.73 -14.88
N SER A 219 -2.21 13.74 -14.14
CA SER A 219 -2.68 13.97 -12.76
C SER A 219 -3.06 15.40 -12.49
N ALA A 220 -4.17 15.58 -11.73
CA ALA A 220 -4.43 16.78 -11.00
C ALA A 220 -3.61 16.73 -9.72
N GLU A 221 -2.66 17.61 -9.56
CA GLU A 221 -1.66 17.49 -8.50
C GLU A 221 -1.96 18.37 -7.29
N GLY A 222 -2.97 19.21 -7.34
CA GLY A 222 -3.51 20.02 -6.25
C GLY A 222 -2.45 20.53 -5.27
N GLY A 223 -1.97 21.75 -5.42
CA GLY A 223 -1.00 22.35 -4.51
C GLY A 223 0.08 23.18 -5.20
N GLU A 224 0.72 24.06 -4.44
CA GLU A 224 1.63 25.11 -4.90
C GLU A 224 2.97 24.60 -5.46
N GLU A 225 3.29 23.31 -5.26
CA GLU A 225 4.69 22.87 -5.42
C GLU A 225 5.06 22.36 -6.81
N ALA A 226 4.13 22.03 -7.70
CA ALA A 226 4.58 21.47 -8.99
C ALA A 226 3.53 20.94 -9.95
N GLY A 227 2.26 21.24 -9.79
CA GLY A 227 1.31 20.47 -10.55
C GLY A 227 0.30 21.29 -11.31
N LEU A 228 -0.59 20.58 -11.96
CA LEU A 228 -1.80 21.13 -12.53
C LEU A 228 -2.87 21.11 -11.43
N SER A 229 -3.57 22.23 -11.23
CA SER A 229 -4.86 22.22 -10.53
C SER A 229 -5.87 21.37 -11.32
N MET A 230 -7.03 21.09 -10.75
CA MET A 230 -8.09 20.42 -11.48
C MET A 230 -8.48 21.19 -12.75
N ASP A 231 -8.62 22.52 -12.63
CA ASP A 231 -8.93 23.39 -13.77
C ASP A 231 -7.81 23.37 -14.81
N GLY A 232 -6.54 23.48 -14.39
CA GLY A 232 -5.40 23.37 -15.29
C GLY A 232 -5.29 22.01 -15.99
N LEU A 233 -5.73 20.94 -15.34
CA LEU A 233 -5.86 19.64 -16.01
C LEU A 233 -7.00 19.67 -17.04
N CYS A 234 -8.15 20.25 -16.71
CA CYS A 234 -9.25 20.41 -17.66
C CYS A 234 -8.86 21.22 -18.89
N ASP A 235 -7.94 22.19 -18.75
CA ASP A 235 -7.39 22.92 -19.88
C ASP A 235 -6.46 22.07 -20.75
N VAL A 236 -5.79 21.07 -20.18
CA VAL A 236 -4.90 20.15 -20.92
C VAL A 236 -5.68 19.07 -21.67
N LEU A 237 -6.77 18.53 -21.09
CA LEU A 237 -7.50 17.38 -21.63
C LEU A 237 -7.96 17.53 -23.09
N PRO A 238 -8.46 18.71 -23.56
CA PRO A 238 -8.86 18.90 -24.96
C PRO A 238 -7.70 18.75 -25.97
N HIS A 239 -6.45 18.92 -25.53
CA HIS A 239 -5.26 18.82 -26.36
C HIS A 239 -4.72 17.37 -26.47
N LEU A 240 -5.37 16.39 -25.83
CA LEU A 240 -4.93 14.99 -25.83
C LEU A 240 -5.71 14.12 -26.83
N SER A 241 -6.16 14.71 -27.95
CA SER A 241 -6.94 14.01 -28.99
C SER A 241 -6.15 12.92 -29.74
N ASP A 242 -4.82 13.00 -29.74
CA ASP A 242 -3.94 12.02 -30.40
C ASP A 242 -3.80 10.72 -29.60
N PHE A 243 -4.41 10.63 -28.42
CA PHE A 243 -4.41 9.44 -27.58
C PHE A 243 -5.74 8.69 -27.66
N ASP A 244 -5.68 7.35 -27.62
CA ASP A 244 -6.87 6.50 -27.65
C ASP A 244 -7.62 6.50 -26.30
N TYR A 245 -6.95 6.87 -25.21
CA TYR A 245 -7.56 7.11 -23.89
C TYR A 245 -6.68 7.98 -22.99
N VAL A 246 -7.32 8.61 -22.02
CA VAL A 246 -6.65 9.36 -20.97
C VAL A 246 -6.92 8.71 -19.61
N ASN A 247 -5.85 8.42 -18.85
CA ASN A 247 -5.90 7.87 -17.49
C ASN A 247 -5.65 8.99 -16.48
N VAL A 248 -6.70 9.42 -15.79
CA VAL A 248 -6.61 10.51 -14.80
C VAL A 248 -6.40 9.96 -13.39
N THR A 249 -5.44 10.53 -12.69
CA THR A 249 -5.11 10.24 -11.28
C THR A 249 -4.89 11.54 -10.50
N VAL A 250 -4.45 11.46 -9.25
CA VAL A 250 -4.11 12.66 -8.44
C VAL A 250 -2.74 12.53 -7.78
N GLY A 251 -2.16 13.69 -7.49
CA GLY A 251 -0.99 13.83 -6.64
C GLY A 251 0.34 13.82 -7.38
N VAL A 252 1.31 14.42 -6.73
CA VAL A 252 2.74 14.38 -7.07
C VAL A 252 3.45 13.28 -6.28
N ARG A 253 4.73 13.08 -6.53
CA ARG A 253 5.56 12.03 -5.92
C ARG A 253 5.47 11.98 -4.39
N THR A 254 5.22 13.10 -3.72
CA THR A 254 5.06 13.18 -2.26
C THR A 254 3.63 12.90 -1.76
N THR A 255 2.62 12.93 -2.64
CA THR A 255 1.20 12.89 -2.23
C THR A 255 0.35 11.90 -3.00
N TYR A 256 0.86 11.29 -4.08
CA TYR A 256 0.07 10.41 -4.96
C TYR A 256 -0.40 9.12 -4.28
N VAL A 257 0.26 8.67 -3.21
CA VAL A 257 -0.17 7.49 -2.45
C VAL A 257 -0.97 7.93 -1.23
N ARG A 258 -2.27 7.65 -1.25
CA ARG A 258 -3.17 7.95 -0.14
C ARG A 258 -3.12 6.86 0.92
N ASP A 259 -3.23 7.25 2.20
CA ASP A 259 -3.28 6.37 3.36
C ASP A 259 -4.72 6.02 3.77
N MET A 260 -4.89 5.45 4.97
CA MET A 260 -6.19 5.03 5.51
C MET A 260 -7.14 6.18 5.82
N ALA A 261 -6.63 7.40 6.02
CA ALA A 261 -7.44 8.57 6.28
C ALA A 261 -8.32 8.97 5.09
N VAL A 262 -7.94 8.55 3.87
CA VAL A 262 -8.72 8.80 2.66
C VAL A 262 -9.65 7.61 2.41
N THR A 263 -10.93 7.78 2.73
CA THR A 263 -11.97 6.75 2.60
C THR A 263 -12.49 6.61 1.18
N ASP A 264 -12.72 7.73 0.50
CA ASP A 264 -13.35 7.77 -0.82
C ASP A 264 -12.34 8.04 -1.95
N PRO A 265 -12.67 7.63 -3.20
CA PRO A 265 -11.83 7.96 -4.34
C PRO A 265 -11.76 9.48 -4.55
N PRO A 266 -10.58 10.10 -4.55
CA PRO A 266 -10.43 11.56 -4.54
C PRO A 266 -10.93 12.25 -5.81
N LEU A 267 -11.12 11.51 -6.91
CA LEU A 267 -11.65 12.02 -8.17
C LEU A 267 -13.15 11.84 -8.32
N LEU A 268 -13.83 11.15 -7.40
CA LEU A 268 -15.21 10.70 -7.60
C LEU A 268 -16.16 11.86 -7.92
N ASP A 269 -16.07 12.95 -7.17
CA ASP A 269 -16.91 14.13 -7.34
C ASP A 269 -16.53 14.97 -8.57
N SER A 270 -15.32 14.80 -9.10
CA SER A 270 -14.79 15.54 -10.24
C SER A 270 -14.94 14.81 -11.58
N VAL A 271 -15.47 13.58 -11.59
CA VAL A 271 -15.60 12.78 -12.82
C VAL A 271 -16.41 13.50 -13.90
N GLY A 272 -17.50 14.16 -13.54
CA GLY A 272 -18.34 14.92 -14.47
C GLY A 272 -17.58 16.09 -15.13
N GLN A 273 -16.79 16.84 -14.35
CA GLN A 273 -15.95 17.92 -14.84
C GLN A 273 -14.87 17.40 -15.79
N LEU A 274 -14.19 16.32 -15.41
CA LEU A 274 -13.17 15.66 -16.24
C LEU A 274 -13.77 15.13 -17.55
N ARG A 275 -14.96 14.52 -17.49
CA ARG A 275 -15.65 14.02 -18.71
C ARG A 275 -16.01 15.15 -19.67
N ALA A 276 -16.46 16.30 -19.14
CA ALA A 276 -16.81 17.45 -19.96
C ALA A 276 -15.60 18.03 -20.72
N ALA A 277 -14.40 17.93 -20.15
CA ALA A 277 -13.15 18.42 -20.76
C ALA A 277 -12.47 17.35 -21.66
N ALA A 278 -12.61 16.06 -21.35
CA ALA A 278 -11.92 15.02 -22.10
C ALA A 278 -12.59 14.75 -23.45
N VAL A 279 -11.79 14.63 -24.51
CA VAL A 279 -12.23 14.35 -25.89
C VAL A 279 -12.09 12.87 -26.28
N THR A 280 -11.38 12.09 -25.46
CA THR A 280 -11.14 10.66 -25.64
C THR A 280 -11.73 9.85 -24.48
N PRO A 281 -11.80 8.52 -24.57
CA PRO A 281 -12.19 7.66 -23.45
C PRO A 281 -11.47 7.98 -22.16
N LEU A 282 -12.23 8.13 -21.07
CA LEU A 282 -11.75 8.56 -19.75
C LEU A 282 -11.63 7.38 -18.79
N LEU A 283 -10.41 7.06 -18.39
CA LEU A 283 -10.10 6.16 -17.30
C LEU A 283 -9.81 6.99 -16.04
N VAL A 284 -10.55 6.78 -14.96
CA VAL A 284 -10.28 7.40 -13.66
C VAL A 284 -9.70 6.39 -12.70
N SER A 285 -8.69 6.78 -11.95
CA SER A 285 -7.99 5.87 -11.07
C SER A 285 -7.72 6.47 -9.70
N GLN A 286 -7.34 5.63 -8.76
CA GLN A 286 -6.98 5.88 -7.37
C GLN A 286 -8.12 5.68 -6.36
N SER A 287 -7.85 4.79 -5.40
CA SER A 287 -8.65 4.50 -4.22
C SER A 287 -10.04 3.88 -4.48
N PHE A 288 -10.37 3.44 -5.68
CA PHE A 288 -11.57 2.65 -5.94
C PHE A 288 -11.44 1.27 -5.28
N ARG A 289 -12.31 0.96 -4.31
CA ARG A 289 -12.25 -0.25 -3.48
C ARG A 289 -13.58 -0.98 -3.36
N THR A 290 -14.68 -0.38 -3.84
CA THR A 290 -16.05 -0.91 -3.73
C THR A 290 -16.76 -0.86 -5.07
N GLY A 291 -17.68 -1.80 -5.31
CA GLY A 291 -18.54 -1.79 -6.49
C GLY A 291 -19.38 -0.51 -6.59
N ALA A 292 -19.84 0.00 -5.46
CA ALA A 292 -20.61 1.25 -5.40
C ALA A 292 -19.81 2.45 -5.95
N SER A 293 -18.59 2.68 -5.47
CA SER A 293 -17.76 3.79 -5.97
C SER A 293 -17.39 3.64 -7.45
N ILE A 294 -17.15 2.41 -7.92
CA ILE A 294 -16.89 2.09 -9.32
C ILE A 294 -18.12 2.45 -10.18
N GLU A 295 -19.30 1.97 -9.81
CA GLU A 295 -20.54 2.26 -10.54
C GLU A 295 -20.87 3.75 -10.55
N THR A 296 -20.66 4.46 -9.43
CA THR A 296 -20.86 5.91 -9.35
C THR A 296 -19.93 6.63 -10.34
N ALA A 297 -18.65 6.28 -10.40
CA ALA A 297 -17.71 6.90 -11.36
C ALA A 297 -18.14 6.66 -12.82
N LEU A 298 -18.55 5.43 -13.16
CA LEU A 298 -19.03 5.09 -14.50
C LEU A 298 -20.35 5.79 -14.85
N GLN A 299 -21.23 6.00 -13.87
CA GLN A 299 -22.47 6.76 -14.05
C GLN A 299 -22.21 8.26 -14.24
N SER A 300 -21.18 8.79 -13.57
CA SER A 300 -20.75 10.20 -13.66
C SER A 300 -19.99 10.52 -14.96
N GLY A 301 -19.72 9.52 -15.81
CA GLY A 301 -19.14 9.73 -17.14
C GLY A 301 -17.74 9.14 -17.36
N ALA A 302 -17.14 8.45 -16.39
CA ALA A 302 -15.96 7.65 -16.66
C ALA A 302 -16.28 6.51 -17.63
N ASP A 303 -15.37 6.20 -18.55
CA ASP A 303 -15.49 5.04 -19.44
C ASP A 303 -14.87 3.81 -18.82
N LEU A 304 -13.83 3.98 -18.01
CA LEU A 304 -13.05 2.95 -17.35
C LEU A 304 -12.72 3.36 -15.91
N VAL A 305 -12.56 2.38 -15.03
CA VAL A 305 -12.12 2.59 -13.64
C VAL A 305 -10.88 1.76 -13.36
N GLY A 306 -9.86 2.43 -12.83
CA GLY A 306 -8.55 1.87 -12.55
C GLY A 306 -8.33 1.49 -11.10
N VAL A 307 -7.79 0.29 -10.87
CA VAL A 307 -7.46 -0.25 -9.55
C VAL A 307 -6.03 -0.80 -9.53
N ALA A 308 -5.28 -0.59 -8.43
CA ALA A 308 -3.96 -1.17 -8.22
C ALA A 308 -3.90 -1.94 -6.89
N ARG A 309 -3.88 -1.23 -5.76
CA ARG A 309 -3.78 -1.86 -4.44
C ARG A 309 -4.88 -2.88 -4.12
N PRO A 310 -6.14 -2.73 -4.60
CA PRO A 310 -7.15 -3.80 -4.49
C PRO A 310 -6.71 -5.11 -5.17
N LEU A 311 -6.08 -5.06 -6.36
CA LEU A 311 -5.53 -6.25 -7.04
C LEU A 311 -4.37 -6.88 -6.27
N ILE A 312 -3.53 -6.08 -5.63
CA ILE A 312 -2.42 -6.55 -4.79
C ILE A 312 -2.96 -7.29 -3.56
N ALA A 313 -4.03 -6.77 -2.95
CA ALA A 313 -4.68 -7.38 -1.81
C ALA A 313 -5.49 -8.64 -2.19
N ASP A 314 -6.17 -8.59 -3.33
CA ASP A 314 -6.97 -9.68 -3.89
C ASP A 314 -6.91 -9.65 -5.43
N PRO A 315 -6.13 -10.52 -6.07
CA PRO A 315 -6.08 -10.59 -7.53
C PRO A 315 -7.46 -10.83 -8.18
N ASN A 316 -8.40 -11.48 -7.47
CA ASN A 316 -9.76 -11.73 -7.96
C ASN A 316 -10.73 -10.55 -7.74
N PHE A 317 -10.25 -9.39 -7.30
CA PHE A 317 -11.07 -8.22 -7.07
C PHE A 317 -12.00 -7.89 -8.25
N PRO A 318 -11.55 -7.80 -9.52
CA PRO A 318 -12.44 -7.48 -10.63
C PRO A 318 -13.54 -8.53 -10.81
N ARG A 319 -13.18 -9.82 -10.83
CA ARG A 319 -14.17 -10.91 -10.98
C ARG A 319 -15.22 -10.89 -9.88
N LYS A 320 -14.81 -10.64 -8.62
CA LYS A 320 -15.72 -10.58 -7.48
C LYS A 320 -16.68 -9.41 -7.58
N ILE A 321 -16.21 -8.23 -8.00
CA ILE A 321 -17.08 -7.07 -8.30
C ILE A 321 -18.06 -7.41 -9.42
N LEU A 322 -17.58 -7.92 -10.56
CA LEU A 322 -18.40 -8.21 -11.73
C LEU A 322 -19.46 -9.29 -11.49
N THR A 323 -19.22 -10.19 -10.53
CA THR A 323 -20.14 -11.30 -10.19
C THR A 323 -20.94 -11.06 -8.90
N GLY A 324 -20.90 -9.86 -8.32
CA GLY A 324 -21.64 -9.52 -7.09
C GLY A 324 -21.16 -10.22 -5.82
N ARG A 325 -19.91 -10.70 -5.80
CA ARG A 325 -19.30 -11.37 -4.64
C ARG A 325 -18.38 -10.44 -3.84
N GLU A 326 -18.77 -9.18 -3.72
CA GLU A 326 -17.94 -8.13 -3.10
C GLU A 326 -17.58 -8.46 -1.64
N ALA A 327 -18.49 -9.03 -0.86
CA ALA A 327 -18.23 -9.44 0.52
C ALA A 327 -17.05 -10.44 0.65
N SER A 328 -16.74 -11.20 -0.41
CA SER A 328 -15.62 -12.15 -0.42
C SER A 328 -14.26 -11.53 -0.82
N ILE A 329 -14.22 -10.22 -1.09
CA ILE A 329 -12.97 -9.54 -1.45
C ILE A 329 -12.08 -9.38 -0.22
N ARG A 330 -10.84 -9.88 -0.27
CA ARG A 330 -9.82 -9.51 0.71
C ARG A 330 -9.44 -8.04 0.52
N PRO A 331 -9.76 -7.16 1.46
CA PRO A 331 -9.71 -5.73 1.20
C PRO A 331 -8.31 -5.15 1.26
N CYS A 332 -8.01 -4.19 0.38
CA CYS A 332 -6.91 -3.27 0.61
C CYS A 332 -7.28 -2.31 1.74
N VAL A 333 -6.51 -2.31 2.81
CA VAL A 333 -6.70 -1.44 3.98
C VAL A 333 -5.96 -0.10 3.88
N SER A 334 -5.20 0.12 2.81
CA SER A 334 -4.40 1.35 2.57
C SER A 334 -3.32 1.64 3.63
N CYS A 335 -2.74 0.59 4.20
CA CYS A 335 -1.65 0.72 5.17
C CYS A 335 -0.35 1.26 4.57
N ASN A 336 -0.12 1.07 3.26
CA ASN A 336 1.11 1.46 2.54
C ASN A 336 2.39 0.83 3.11
N GLU A 337 2.30 -0.25 3.85
CA GLU A 337 3.44 -0.96 4.44
C GLU A 337 4.22 -1.71 3.34
N ASP A 338 4.04 -3.00 3.23
CA ASP A 338 4.85 -3.89 2.39
C ASP A 338 4.74 -3.60 0.89
N CYS A 339 3.56 -3.16 0.40
CA CYS A 339 3.38 -2.86 -1.02
C CYS A 339 4.14 -1.59 -1.49
N ARG A 340 4.70 -0.81 -0.56
CA ARG A 340 5.51 0.37 -0.85
C ARG A 340 6.98 0.20 -0.45
N ALA A 341 7.31 -0.83 0.30
CA ALA A 341 8.67 -1.12 0.68
C ALA A 341 9.50 -1.64 -0.51
N PHE A 342 8.95 -2.50 -1.38
CA PHE A 342 9.65 -3.16 -2.48
C PHE A 342 10.96 -3.84 -2.03
N ASP A 343 10.90 -4.60 -0.93
CA ASP A 343 12.08 -5.24 -0.36
C ASP A 343 11.88 -6.77 -0.27
N PRO A 344 12.45 -7.53 -1.16
CA PRO A 344 12.97 -7.13 -2.49
C PRO A 344 11.88 -6.96 -3.55
N VAL A 345 10.68 -7.55 -3.34
CA VAL A 345 9.56 -7.60 -4.28
C VAL A 345 8.30 -6.99 -3.69
N LEU A 346 7.26 -6.86 -4.53
CA LEU A 346 5.94 -6.42 -4.11
C LEU A 346 5.31 -7.43 -3.14
N LEU A 347 5.00 -6.99 -1.92
CA LEU A 347 4.29 -7.74 -0.89
C LEU A 347 3.05 -6.98 -0.44
N CYS A 348 2.21 -7.64 0.38
CA CYS A 348 1.01 -7.01 0.95
C CYS A 348 0.81 -7.46 2.39
N SER A 349 0.54 -6.53 3.30
CA SER A 349 0.35 -6.82 4.72
C SER A 349 -0.85 -7.72 5.01
N VAL A 350 -1.86 -7.70 4.13
CA VAL A 350 -3.09 -8.47 4.31
C VAL A 350 -3.20 -9.68 3.37
N ASN A 351 -2.37 -9.77 2.33
CA ASN A 351 -2.38 -10.89 1.38
C ASN A 351 -1.11 -11.74 1.54
N PRO A 352 -1.16 -12.86 2.24
CA PRO A 352 0.00 -13.71 2.46
C PRO A 352 0.36 -14.56 1.22
N ASP A 353 -0.51 -14.62 0.20
CA ASP A 353 -0.30 -15.42 -1.01
C ASP A 353 0.43 -14.67 -2.12
N LEU A 354 0.79 -13.41 -1.89
CA LEU A 354 1.36 -12.56 -2.93
C LEU A 354 2.80 -12.96 -3.29
N ALA A 355 3.59 -13.38 -2.32
CA ALA A 355 4.96 -13.84 -2.57
C ALA A 355 4.98 -15.10 -3.46
N PRO A 356 5.91 -15.20 -4.44
CA PRO A 356 6.06 -16.40 -5.25
C PRO A 356 6.29 -17.65 -4.38
N PRO A 357 5.79 -18.81 -4.80
CA PRO A 357 6.07 -20.08 -4.11
C PRO A 357 7.59 -20.32 -3.99
N GLY A 358 8.04 -20.71 -2.80
CA GLY A 358 9.47 -20.94 -2.55
C GLY A 358 10.33 -19.68 -2.40
N SER A 359 9.73 -18.49 -2.50
CA SER A 359 10.43 -17.23 -2.32
C SER A 359 10.87 -17.04 -0.87
N SER A 360 12.13 -16.64 -0.67
CA SER A 360 12.64 -16.19 0.63
C SER A 360 12.12 -14.81 1.06
N ALA A 361 11.39 -14.13 0.18
CA ALA A 361 10.87 -12.79 0.46
C ALA A 361 9.89 -12.74 1.65
N ARG A 362 9.24 -13.86 1.96
CA ARG A 362 8.34 -13.97 3.11
C ARG A 362 8.48 -15.34 3.80
N PRO A 363 9.61 -15.64 4.41
CA PRO A 363 9.77 -16.87 5.19
C PRO A 363 8.90 -16.73 6.44
N ALA A 364 7.82 -17.51 6.53
CA ALA A 364 7.02 -17.63 7.73
C ALA A 364 7.42 -18.94 8.43
N HIS A 365 7.94 -18.81 9.64
CA HIS A 365 8.42 -19.93 10.43
C HIS A 365 7.66 -19.98 11.76
N PRO A 366 6.47 -20.64 11.81
CA PRO A 366 5.81 -20.91 13.08
C PRO A 366 6.71 -21.79 13.96
N LEU A 367 6.70 -21.55 15.27
CA LEU A 367 7.32 -22.49 16.19
C LEU A 367 6.38 -23.71 16.32
N THR A 368 6.88 -24.89 15.97
CA THR A 368 6.11 -26.14 16.07
C THR A 368 6.76 -27.06 17.10
N LEU A 369 5.97 -27.50 18.08
CA LEU A 369 6.38 -28.38 19.18
C LEU A 369 5.56 -29.69 19.13
N GLY A 370 6.10 -30.76 19.71
CA GLY A 370 5.43 -32.05 19.80
C GLY A 370 5.61 -32.95 18.57
N PRO A 371 4.97 -34.13 18.57
CA PRO A 371 5.20 -35.19 17.57
C PRO A 371 4.66 -34.78 16.19
N THR A 372 5.41 -35.06 15.14
CA THR A 372 4.94 -34.97 13.77
C THR A 372 3.94 -36.10 13.49
N ARG A 373 2.68 -35.79 13.29
CA ARG A 373 1.65 -36.75 12.91
C ARG A 373 1.41 -36.70 11.42
N GLY A 374 1.75 -37.74 10.70
CA GLY A 374 1.39 -37.92 9.30
C GLY A 374 -0.04 -38.47 9.20
N SER A 375 -1.00 -37.70 8.71
CA SER A 375 -2.29 -38.19 8.23
C SER A 375 -3.03 -37.08 7.49
N ARG A 376 -3.80 -37.45 6.46
CA ARG A 376 -4.71 -36.57 5.68
C ARG A 376 -6.10 -36.47 6.31
N ASP A 377 -6.32 -37.04 7.49
CA ASP A 377 -7.63 -37.12 8.10
C ASP A 377 -8.07 -35.78 8.70
N ARG A 378 -9.38 -35.54 8.69
CA ARG A 378 -10.00 -34.40 9.34
C ARG A 378 -9.67 -34.39 10.83
N ARG A 379 -9.10 -33.30 11.34
CA ARG A 379 -8.63 -33.15 12.71
C ARG A 379 -9.46 -32.15 13.48
N ARG A 380 -9.48 -32.30 14.79
CA ARG A 380 -9.97 -31.28 15.72
C ARG A 380 -8.84 -30.34 16.07
N ILE A 381 -8.95 -29.09 15.70
CA ILE A 381 -7.89 -28.08 15.86
C ILE A 381 -8.42 -26.93 16.72
N ALA A 382 -7.73 -26.65 17.82
CA ALA A 382 -7.96 -25.45 18.62
C ALA A 382 -7.07 -24.30 18.13
N VAL A 383 -7.66 -23.16 17.82
CA VAL A 383 -6.93 -21.91 17.56
C VAL A 383 -7.23 -20.96 18.71
N VAL A 384 -6.22 -20.56 19.47
CA VAL A 384 -6.35 -19.73 20.67
C VAL A 384 -5.91 -18.30 20.36
N GLY A 385 -6.88 -17.39 20.31
CA GLY A 385 -6.70 -15.97 19.99
C GLY A 385 -7.20 -15.63 18.59
N ALA A 386 -8.23 -14.76 18.53
CA ALA A 386 -8.82 -14.27 17.29
C ALA A 386 -8.19 -12.93 16.82
N GLY A 387 -6.87 -12.79 16.98
CA GLY A 387 -6.07 -11.77 16.30
C GLY A 387 -5.81 -12.15 14.84
N PRO A 388 -5.07 -11.31 14.06
CA PRO A 388 -4.85 -11.56 12.62
C PRO A 388 -4.21 -12.91 12.30
N ALA A 389 -3.30 -13.41 13.16
CA ALA A 389 -2.67 -14.72 12.96
C ALA A 389 -3.67 -15.86 13.12
N GLY A 390 -4.45 -15.86 14.22
CA GLY A 390 -5.46 -16.89 14.48
C GLY A 390 -6.63 -16.85 13.49
N LEU A 391 -7.09 -15.66 13.11
CA LEU A 391 -8.14 -15.49 12.10
C LEU A 391 -7.74 -16.05 10.74
N GLU A 392 -6.53 -15.72 10.26
CA GLU A 392 -6.02 -16.27 9.00
C GLU A 392 -5.86 -17.78 9.06
N CYS A 393 -5.30 -18.29 10.16
CA CYS A 393 -5.12 -19.73 10.37
C CYS A 393 -6.47 -20.46 10.39
N ALA A 394 -7.43 -20.03 11.21
CA ALA A 394 -8.74 -20.63 11.32
C ALA A 394 -9.52 -20.60 9.98
N MET A 395 -9.48 -19.46 9.27
CA MET A 395 -10.13 -19.33 7.98
C MET A 395 -9.57 -20.31 6.93
N ARG A 396 -8.27 -20.61 6.99
CA ARG A 396 -7.61 -21.52 6.04
C ARG A 396 -7.81 -23.00 6.38
N LEU A 397 -7.89 -23.32 7.67
CA LEU A 397 -8.06 -24.70 8.14
C LEU A 397 -9.51 -25.15 8.16
N GLY A 398 -10.47 -24.24 8.37
CA GLY A 398 -11.88 -24.56 8.55
C GLY A 398 -12.57 -25.32 7.41
N PRO A 399 -12.20 -25.19 6.12
CA PRO A 399 -12.77 -26.01 5.05
C PRO A 399 -12.48 -27.51 5.23
N ASP A 400 -11.31 -27.87 5.71
CA ASP A 400 -10.79 -29.27 5.71
C ASP A 400 -10.77 -29.90 7.10
N HIS A 401 -10.86 -29.11 8.19
CA HIS A 401 -10.73 -29.56 9.57
C HIS A 401 -11.87 -29.08 10.46
N ASP A 402 -12.03 -29.67 11.66
CA ASP A 402 -12.94 -29.23 12.71
C ASP A 402 -12.22 -28.19 13.59
N VAL A 403 -12.38 -26.91 13.23
CA VAL A 403 -11.68 -25.82 13.89
C VAL A 403 -12.54 -25.14 14.93
N THR A 404 -12.03 -24.98 16.15
CA THR A 404 -12.58 -24.10 17.18
C THR A 404 -11.63 -22.92 17.38
N LEU A 405 -12.14 -21.70 17.20
CA LEU A 405 -11.43 -20.46 17.43
C LEU A 405 -11.88 -19.83 18.74
N PHE A 406 -10.97 -19.72 19.69
CA PHE A 406 -11.21 -19.14 21.01
C PHE A 406 -10.72 -17.71 21.08
N GLU A 407 -11.48 -16.84 21.71
CA GLU A 407 -11.11 -15.45 21.97
C GLU A 407 -11.59 -15.01 23.36
N GLN A 408 -10.70 -14.44 24.17
CA GLN A 408 -11.01 -13.97 25.53
C GLN A 408 -11.92 -12.74 25.55
N ARG A 409 -11.92 -11.93 24.48
CA ARG A 409 -12.76 -10.74 24.34
C ARG A 409 -14.10 -11.07 23.69
N GLU A 410 -15.04 -10.15 23.80
CA GLU A 410 -16.36 -10.25 23.16
C GLU A 410 -16.33 -10.02 21.65
N ARG A 411 -15.17 -9.65 21.09
CA ARG A 411 -15.00 -9.36 19.66
C ARG A 411 -13.66 -9.89 19.12
N ILE A 412 -13.66 -10.25 17.86
CA ILE A 412 -12.47 -10.65 17.12
C ILE A 412 -11.55 -9.45 16.80
N GLY A 413 -10.31 -9.72 16.40
CA GLY A 413 -9.40 -8.78 15.79
C GLY A 413 -8.15 -8.47 16.62
N GLY A 414 -8.14 -8.77 17.91
CA GLY A 414 -6.98 -8.51 18.76
C GLY A 414 -6.50 -7.05 18.67
N GLN A 415 -5.22 -6.84 18.35
CA GLN A 415 -4.65 -5.50 18.22
C GLN A 415 -5.13 -4.72 17.00
N ILE A 416 -5.54 -5.40 15.91
CA ILE A 416 -6.12 -4.71 14.74
C ILE A 416 -7.46 -4.07 15.09
N ALA A 417 -8.26 -4.68 15.97
CA ALA A 417 -9.50 -4.08 16.42
C ALA A 417 -9.25 -2.77 17.19
N ILE A 418 -8.22 -2.73 18.06
CA ILE A 418 -7.79 -1.51 18.74
C ILE A 418 -7.31 -0.46 17.73
N ALA A 419 -6.49 -0.87 16.76
CA ALA A 419 -5.99 0.04 15.73
C ALA A 419 -7.13 0.59 14.85
N ALA A 420 -8.17 -0.20 14.56
CA ALA A 420 -9.33 0.22 13.76
C ALA A 420 -10.20 1.29 14.45
N ASP A 421 -10.16 1.35 15.77
CA ASP A 421 -10.89 2.33 16.58
C ASP A 421 -10.10 3.65 16.73
N ALA A 422 -8.78 3.65 16.43
CA ALA A 422 -7.97 4.86 16.45
C ALA A 422 -8.34 5.82 15.28
N PRO A 423 -8.21 7.15 15.49
CA PRO A 423 -8.43 8.13 14.42
C PRO A 423 -7.66 7.82 13.15
N TYR A 424 -8.26 8.04 12.00
CA TYR A 424 -7.67 7.83 10.67
C TYR A 424 -7.19 6.40 10.36
N ARG A 425 -7.57 5.40 11.17
CA ARG A 425 -7.14 3.99 11.05
C ARG A 425 -8.27 3.02 10.72
N SER A 426 -9.46 3.52 10.42
CA SER A 426 -10.67 2.71 10.14
C SER A 426 -10.51 1.70 8.98
N GLY A 427 -9.49 1.85 8.14
CA GLY A 427 -9.18 0.89 7.08
C GLY A 427 -9.00 -0.55 7.58
N TRP A 428 -8.53 -0.74 8.81
CA TRP A 428 -8.42 -2.06 9.44
C TRP A 428 -9.77 -2.73 9.70
N ARG A 429 -10.84 -1.96 9.89
CA ARG A 429 -12.20 -2.51 10.08
C ARG A 429 -12.62 -3.36 8.89
N ARG A 430 -12.29 -2.94 7.66
CA ARG A 430 -12.59 -3.72 6.45
C ARG A 430 -11.95 -5.12 6.46
N LEU A 431 -10.76 -5.28 7.05
CA LEU A 431 -10.14 -6.58 7.18
C LEU A 431 -10.86 -7.45 8.23
N LEU A 432 -11.34 -6.84 9.32
CA LEU A 432 -12.11 -7.55 10.34
C LEU A 432 -13.47 -7.99 9.78
N ASP A 433 -14.16 -7.12 9.05
CA ASP A 433 -15.42 -7.43 8.37
C ASP A 433 -15.21 -8.59 7.39
N TYR A 434 -14.13 -8.55 6.59
CA TYR A 434 -13.77 -9.66 5.70
C TYR A 434 -13.63 -10.99 6.43
N TYR A 435 -12.93 -11.04 7.56
CA TYR A 435 -12.80 -12.28 8.35
C TYR A 435 -14.16 -12.70 8.93
N SER A 436 -14.97 -11.77 9.44
CA SER A 436 -16.28 -12.07 9.98
C SER A 436 -17.23 -12.66 8.93
N ASP A 437 -17.24 -12.06 7.73
CA ASP A 437 -18.17 -12.44 6.67
C ASP A 437 -17.77 -13.72 5.93
N ASN A 438 -16.46 -14.04 5.95
CA ASN A 438 -15.92 -15.14 5.14
C ASN A 438 -15.35 -16.29 5.99
N MET A 439 -15.53 -16.27 7.32
CA MET A 439 -15.09 -17.37 8.16
C MET A 439 -15.88 -18.62 7.76
N PRO A 440 -15.21 -19.72 7.35
CA PRO A 440 -15.89 -20.97 7.01
C PRO A 440 -16.52 -21.59 8.27
N LYS A 441 -16.90 -22.87 8.21
CA LYS A 441 -17.44 -23.64 9.34
C LYS A 441 -16.42 -23.76 10.50
N VAL A 442 -16.20 -22.68 11.23
CA VAL A 442 -15.34 -22.58 12.41
C VAL A 442 -16.23 -22.32 13.62
N ALA A 443 -16.06 -23.10 14.67
CA ALA A 443 -16.74 -22.87 15.94
C ALA A 443 -16.08 -21.68 16.66
N LEU A 444 -16.69 -20.51 16.65
CA LEU A 444 -16.16 -19.31 17.32
C LEU A 444 -16.64 -19.25 18.77
N ARG A 445 -15.72 -19.16 19.72
CA ARG A 445 -15.94 -19.02 21.16
C ARG A 445 -15.39 -17.69 21.66
N LEU A 446 -16.24 -16.67 21.69
CA LEU A 446 -15.93 -15.33 22.24
C LEU A 446 -16.13 -15.30 23.75
N ALA A 447 -15.55 -14.27 24.40
CA ALA A 447 -15.58 -14.09 25.87
C ALA A 447 -15.12 -15.36 26.63
N HIS A 448 -14.21 -16.14 26.04
CA HIS A 448 -13.73 -17.41 26.60
C HIS A 448 -12.22 -17.38 26.80
N THR A 449 -11.81 -17.31 28.05
CA THR A 449 -10.39 -17.47 28.42
C THR A 449 -10.05 -18.94 28.52
N VAL A 450 -9.21 -19.41 27.61
CA VAL A 450 -8.79 -20.81 27.49
C VAL A 450 -7.87 -21.20 28.66
N SER A 451 -8.06 -22.41 29.19
CA SER A 451 -7.15 -23.11 30.08
C SER A 451 -6.60 -24.39 29.44
N ALA A 452 -5.61 -25.02 30.03
CA ALA A 452 -5.02 -26.25 29.49
C ALA A 452 -6.07 -27.38 29.30
N ILE A 453 -7.02 -27.50 30.23
CA ILE A 453 -8.06 -28.53 30.17
C ILE A 453 -9.01 -28.37 28.97
N ASP A 454 -9.23 -27.13 28.51
CA ASP A 454 -10.05 -26.87 27.32
C ASP A 454 -9.40 -27.41 26.04
N LEU A 455 -8.10 -27.71 26.06
CA LEU A 455 -7.28 -28.09 24.93
C LEU A 455 -6.97 -29.59 24.85
N GLU A 456 -7.25 -30.35 25.91
CA GLU A 456 -6.89 -31.81 26.01
C GLU A 456 -7.54 -32.65 24.91
N ASP A 457 -8.73 -32.26 24.46
CA ASP A 457 -9.50 -33.02 23.47
C ASP A 457 -9.12 -32.69 22.01
N TYR A 458 -8.16 -31.79 21.74
CA TYR A 458 -7.78 -31.40 20.40
C TYR A 458 -6.56 -32.17 19.91
N ASP A 459 -6.55 -32.52 18.63
CA ASP A 459 -5.41 -33.19 17.99
C ASP A 459 -4.24 -32.23 17.80
N GLU A 460 -4.56 -30.95 17.58
CA GLU A 460 -3.58 -29.88 17.39
C GLU A 460 -4.05 -28.56 18.01
N VAL A 461 -3.09 -27.79 18.48
CA VAL A 461 -3.31 -26.48 19.12
C VAL A 461 -2.49 -25.41 18.41
N VAL A 462 -3.12 -24.32 18.03
CA VAL A 462 -2.47 -23.14 17.47
C VAL A 462 -2.57 -21.98 18.45
N LEU A 463 -1.46 -21.62 19.05
CA LEU A 463 -1.37 -20.52 20.03
C LEU A 463 -1.07 -19.20 19.33
N ALA A 464 -2.10 -18.38 19.18
CA ALA A 464 -2.06 -17.05 18.58
C ALA A 464 -2.47 -15.96 19.60
N VAL A 465 -2.09 -16.16 20.86
CA VAL A 465 -2.52 -15.37 22.04
C VAL A 465 -2.02 -13.91 22.02
N GLY A 466 -1.12 -13.59 21.09
CA GLY A 466 -0.65 -12.22 20.89
C GLY A 466 0.34 -11.73 21.96
N ALA A 467 0.44 -10.41 22.06
CA ALA A 467 1.36 -9.72 22.97
C ALA A 467 0.64 -8.68 23.83
N VAL A 468 1.30 -8.24 24.86
CA VAL A 468 0.90 -7.11 25.71
C VAL A 468 1.93 -5.99 25.63
N GLU A 469 1.48 -4.78 25.75
CA GLU A 469 2.33 -3.62 25.96
C GLU A 469 2.47 -3.41 27.47
N GLU A 470 3.70 -3.40 27.96
CA GLU A 470 3.99 -3.26 29.37
C GLU A 470 4.63 -1.91 29.67
N LEU A 471 4.25 -1.33 30.78
CA LEU A 471 4.98 -0.17 31.29
C LEU A 471 6.33 -0.62 31.85
N PRO A 472 7.41 0.15 31.62
CA PRO A 472 8.66 -0.06 32.36
C PRO A 472 8.40 -0.18 33.87
N PRO A 473 9.07 -1.09 34.61
CA PRO A 473 8.79 -1.31 36.04
C PRO A 473 8.81 -0.05 36.88
N ARG A 474 9.66 0.91 36.54
CA ARG A 474 9.77 2.23 37.21
C ARG A 474 8.53 3.12 37.04
N LEU A 475 7.67 2.84 36.08
CA LEU A 475 6.44 3.58 35.77
C LEU A 475 5.17 2.83 36.19
N ALA A 476 5.30 1.55 36.53
CA ALA A 476 4.18 0.71 36.92
C ALA A 476 3.55 1.25 38.22
N GLY A 477 2.21 1.35 38.25
CA GLY A 477 1.47 1.83 39.43
C GLY A 477 1.33 3.35 39.51
N THR A 478 1.92 4.13 38.61
CA THR A 478 1.72 5.59 38.55
C THR A 478 0.37 5.90 37.88
N ALA A 479 -0.55 6.49 38.63
CA ALA A 479 -1.95 6.66 38.18
C ALA A 479 -2.14 7.54 36.94
N SER A 480 -1.19 8.44 36.65
CA SER A 480 -1.20 9.30 35.46
C SER A 480 -0.61 8.66 34.22
N VAL A 481 -0.07 7.42 34.32
CA VAL A 481 0.64 6.74 33.21
C VAL A 481 -0.20 5.61 32.63
N LEU A 482 -0.33 5.59 31.30
CA LEU A 482 -1.05 4.58 30.54
C LEU A 482 -0.15 4.00 29.45
N THR A 483 -0.42 2.78 29.00
CA THR A 483 0.13 2.31 27.72
C THR A 483 -0.71 2.81 26.54
N SER A 484 -0.11 2.90 25.34
CA SER A 484 -0.85 3.24 24.12
C SER A 484 -1.97 2.23 23.84
N GLN A 485 -1.72 0.95 24.11
CA GLN A 485 -2.70 -0.12 23.94
C GLN A 485 -3.91 0.05 24.89
N ALA A 486 -3.68 0.39 26.15
CA ALA A 486 -4.75 0.63 27.12
C ALA A 486 -5.59 1.86 26.72
N LEU A 487 -4.93 2.95 26.33
CA LEU A 487 -5.60 4.16 25.87
C LEU A 487 -6.48 3.92 24.65
N LEU A 488 -5.88 3.38 23.57
CA LEU A 488 -6.58 3.18 22.30
C LEU A 488 -7.68 2.11 22.39
N GLY A 489 -7.57 1.20 23.38
CA GLY A 489 -8.59 0.18 23.64
C GLY A 489 -9.77 0.65 24.50
N GLY A 490 -9.66 1.78 25.22
CA GLY A 490 -10.65 2.24 26.21
C GLY A 490 -11.16 3.68 26.06
N GLY A 491 -10.55 4.51 25.23
CA GLY A 491 -11.04 5.81 24.70
C GLY A 491 -11.29 6.99 25.65
N GLU A 492 -11.65 6.80 26.91
CA GLU A 492 -12.13 7.90 27.78
C GLU A 492 -11.03 8.60 28.62
N ALA A 493 -9.87 7.98 28.75
CA ALA A 493 -8.84 8.40 29.71
C ALA A 493 -8.18 9.78 29.40
N LEU A 494 -8.40 10.36 28.24
CA LEU A 494 -7.86 11.66 27.83
C LEU A 494 -8.86 12.81 27.81
N ARG A 495 -10.14 12.57 28.12
CA ARG A 495 -11.14 13.64 28.15
C ARG A 495 -10.79 14.69 29.20
N GLY A 496 -10.69 15.94 28.76
CA GLY A 496 -10.39 17.07 29.62
C GLY A 496 -8.92 17.22 30.01
N ALA A 497 -8.02 16.40 29.46
CA ALA A 497 -6.59 16.59 29.65
C ALA A 497 -6.10 17.85 28.94
N GLY A 498 -5.54 18.80 29.64
CA GLY A 498 -4.94 20.00 29.08
C GLY A 498 -3.60 19.71 28.42
N HIS A 499 -2.77 18.90 29.05
CA HIS A 499 -1.45 18.54 28.56
C HIS A 499 -1.20 17.02 28.62
N VAL A 500 -0.97 16.41 27.48
CA VAL A 500 -0.65 14.98 27.32
C VAL A 500 0.79 14.82 26.85
N VAL A 501 1.56 13.97 27.54
CA VAL A 501 2.89 13.56 27.05
C VAL A 501 2.80 12.17 26.47
N VAL A 502 3.29 12.03 25.22
CA VAL A 502 3.42 10.73 24.53
C VAL A 502 4.89 10.36 24.50
N VAL A 503 5.23 9.24 25.11
CA VAL A 503 6.60 8.69 25.12
C VAL A 503 6.71 7.63 24.05
N ASP A 504 7.50 7.91 23.01
CA ASP A 504 7.82 6.99 21.92
C ASP A 504 9.03 6.11 22.30
N ASP A 505 9.02 4.85 21.87
CA ASP A 505 10.09 3.89 22.13
C ASP A 505 11.37 4.11 21.31
N GLY A 506 11.36 5.12 20.43
CA GLY A 506 12.48 5.48 19.55
C GLY A 506 12.37 4.90 18.14
N PHE A 507 11.37 4.05 17.86
CA PHE A 507 11.16 3.50 16.53
C PHE A 507 10.16 4.30 15.68
N GLY A 508 9.40 5.22 16.30
CA GLY A 508 8.49 6.12 15.61
C GLY A 508 7.37 5.38 14.85
N LEU A 509 6.82 4.32 15.46
CA LEU A 509 5.81 3.45 14.86
C LEU A 509 4.38 3.94 15.13
N TRP A 510 3.39 3.23 14.60
CA TRP A 510 1.97 3.54 14.70
C TRP A 510 1.40 3.65 16.13
N PRO A 511 1.86 2.91 17.17
CA PRO A 511 1.36 3.10 18.52
C PRO A 511 1.50 4.54 19.02
N ALA A 512 2.69 5.13 18.92
CA ALA A 512 2.91 6.52 19.28
C ALA A 512 2.12 7.49 18.39
N ALA A 513 2.18 7.28 17.07
CA ALA A 513 1.47 8.12 16.10
C ALA A 513 -0.04 8.13 16.31
N SER A 514 -0.66 6.97 16.53
CA SER A 514 -2.11 6.85 16.78
C SER A 514 -2.51 7.44 18.12
N THR A 515 -1.64 7.35 19.13
CA THR A 515 -1.84 7.97 20.45
C THR A 515 -1.92 9.49 20.36
N ILE A 516 -1.02 10.10 19.58
CA ILE A 516 -1.02 11.56 19.35
C ILE A 516 -2.32 11.99 18.68
N GLU A 517 -2.73 11.31 17.59
CA GLU A 517 -4.00 11.61 16.90
C GLU A 517 -5.22 11.40 17.84
N ALA A 518 -5.19 10.38 18.70
CA ALA A 518 -6.25 10.13 19.69
C ALA A 518 -6.29 11.22 20.76
N ALA A 519 -5.15 11.70 21.25
CA ALA A 519 -5.08 12.79 22.21
C ALA A 519 -5.65 14.10 21.63
N LEU A 520 -5.30 14.42 20.40
CA LEU A 520 -5.85 15.58 19.68
C LEU A 520 -7.36 15.45 19.46
N ALA A 521 -7.83 14.28 19.06
CA ALA A 521 -9.26 14.01 18.87
C ALA A 521 -10.06 14.06 20.18
N ALA A 522 -9.44 13.75 21.31
CA ALA A 522 -10.03 13.89 22.65
C ALA A 522 -10.04 15.34 23.16
N GLY A 523 -9.45 16.29 22.42
CA GLY A 523 -9.41 17.71 22.75
C GLY A 523 -8.28 18.12 23.69
N ALA A 524 -7.15 17.37 23.71
CA ALA A 524 -5.97 17.77 24.44
C ALA A 524 -5.49 19.17 24.01
N GLY A 525 -5.29 20.07 24.97
CA GLY A 525 -4.86 21.44 24.69
C GLY A 525 -3.41 21.50 24.19
N ARG A 526 -2.58 20.55 24.60
CA ARG A 526 -1.18 20.38 24.17
C ARG A 526 -0.79 18.90 24.20
N VAL A 527 -0.02 18.48 23.19
CA VAL A 527 0.63 17.16 23.17
C VAL A 527 2.14 17.35 23.05
N THR A 528 2.90 16.85 24.01
CA THR A 528 4.36 16.79 23.92
C THR A 528 4.79 15.37 23.62
N VAL A 529 5.59 15.19 22.56
CA VAL A 529 6.14 13.89 22.18
C VAL A 529 7.60 13.81 22.64
N LEU A 530 7.92 12.81 23.44
CA LEU A 530 9.30 12.52 23.84
C LEU A 530 9.78 11.30 23.08
N THR A 531 10.86 11.43 22.30
CA THR A 531 11.49 10.29 21.62
C THR A 531 13.01 10.31 21.82
N PRO A 532 13.62 9.17 22.15
CA PRO A 532 15.09 9.05 22.21
C PRO A 532 15.73 9.08 20.82
N ALA A 533 14.95 8.92 19.74
CA ALA A 533 15.44 8.95 18.36
C ALA A 533 15.75 10.36 17.89
N ALA A 534 16.64 10.45 16.88
CA ALA A 534 16.98 11.72 16.23
C ALA A 534 15.89 12.21 15.26
N ALA A 535 14.89 11.39 14.96
CA ALA A 535 13.79 11.73 14.06
C ALA A 535 12.45 11.17 14.55
N PHE A 536 11.40 11.97 14.43
CA PHE A 536 10.04 11.59 14.80
C PHE A 536 9.33 10.84 13.66
N ALA A 537 8.50 9.86 14.03
CA ALA A 537 7.68 9.06 13.11
C ALA A 537 8.48 8.35 11.99
N SER A 538 9.77 8.05 12.24
CA SER A 538 10.69 7.48 11.27
C SER A 538 10.33 6.06 10.83
N GLY A 539 9.65 5.30 11.67
CA GLY A 539 9.19 3.93 11.40
C GLY A 539 7.87 3.84 10.62
N LEU A 540 7.21 4.98 10.34
CA LEU A 540 6.03 4.98 9.49
C LEU A 540 6.42 4.80 8.00
N PRO A 541 5.57 4.13 7.19
CA PRO A 541 5.78 4.07 5.74
C PRO A 541 5.98 5.48 5.16
N ALA A 542 6.97 5.65 4.27
CA ALA A 542 7.42 6.96 3.81
C ALA A 542 6.27 7.84 3.27
N GLU A 543 5.39 7.26 2.46
CA GLU A 543 4.23 7.97 1.91
C GLU A 543 3.16 8.26 2.98
N GLY A 544 2.93 7.32 3.90
CA GLY A 544 2.02 7.50 5.03
C GLY A 544 2.51 8.54 6.01
N ARG A 545 3.82 8.62 6.25
CA ARG A 545 4.44 9.59 7.15
C ARG A 545 4.21 11.02 6.69
N VAL A 546 4.34 11.31 5.39
CA VAL A 546 4.06 12.65 4.86
C VAL A 546 2.61 13.07 5.11
N GLN A 547 1.66 12.16 4.88
CA GLN A 547 0.23 12.43 5.12
C GLN A 547 -0.04 12.65 6.62
N TYR A 548 0.57 11.82 7.47
CA TYR A 548 0.48 11.94 8.92
C TYR A 548 1.02 13.29 9.42
N LEU A 549 2.23 13.68 9.02
CA LEU A 549 2.83 14.95 9.43
C LEU A 549 2.02 16.17 8.94
N ARG A 550 1.40 16.08 7.76
CA ARG A 550 0.49 17.14 7.27
C ARG A 550 -0.74 17.28 8.18
N ARG A 551 -1.30 16.19 8.70
CA ARG A 551 -2.42 16.26 9.65
C ARG A 551 -2.02 16.89 10.98
N LEU A 552 -0.77 16.76 11.39
CA LEU A 552 -0.25 17.41 12.58
C LEU A 552 0.13 18.88 12.37
N SER A 553 0.20 19.34 11.13
CA SER A 553 0.56 20.73 10.82
C SER A 553 -0.48 21.69 11.42
N GLY A 554 -0.02 22.64 12.25
CA GLY A 554 -0.89 23.58 12.95
C GLY A 554 -1.57 23.00 14.20
N ALA A 555 -1.43 21.71 14.49
CA ALA A 555 -1.91 21.14 15.75
C ALA A 555 -0.99 21.51 16.94
N PRO A 556 -1.50 21.55 18.18
CA PRO A 556 -0.71 21.87 19.37
C PRO A 556 0.22 20.72 19.79
N VAL A 557 1.09 20.29 18.90
CA VAL A 557 2.05 19.19 19.09
C VAL A 557 3.48 19.73 19.16
N ASP A 558 4.18 19.43 20.27
CA ASP A 558 5.59 19.75 20.48
C ASP A 558 6.42 18.47 20.49
N VAL A 559 7.33 18.32 19.53
CA VAL A 559 8.15 17.11 19.38
C VAL A 559 9.56 17.37 19.92
N ARG A 560 9.95 16.57 20.92
CA ARG A 560 11.27 16.56 21.54
C ARG A 560 12.04 15.31 21.09
N VAL A 561 12.87 15.46 20.09
CA VAL A 561 13.81 14.42 19.62
C VAL A 561 15.02 14.35 20.54
N LEU A 562 15.74 13.20 20.54
CA LEU A 562 16.89 12.95 21.41
C LEU A 562 16.59 13.29 22.88
N SER A 563 15.37 13.00 23.30
CA SER A 563 14.85 13.39 24.62
C SER A 563 14.21 12.18 25.34
N PRO A 564 15.04 11.23 25.82
CA PRO A 564 14.54 10.08 26.57
C PRO A 564 13.87 10.49 27.86
N LEU A 565 12.80 9.79 28.22
CA LEU A 565 12.13 9.94 29.48
C LEU A 565 13.04 9.48 30.64
N VAL A 566 13.22 10.33 31.65
CA VAL A 566 13.98 10.04 32.89
C VAL A 566 13.07 9.56 34.01
N ALA A 567 12.04 10.36 34.34
CA ALA A 567 11.14 10.06 35.42
C ALA A 567 9.72 10.58 35.17
N VAL A 568 8.76 9.96 35.85
CA VAL A 568 7.38 10.45 35.97
C VAL A 568 7.06 10.56 37.47
N ALA A 569 6.52 11.70 37.85
CA ALA A 569 5.95 11.92 39.17
C ALA A 569 4.50 12.38 39.01
N ASP A 570 3.73 12.44 40.10
CA ASP A 570 2.37 12.92 40.03
C ASP A 570 2.31 14.33 39.42
N GLY A 571 1.62 14.42 38.26
CA GLY A 571 1.44 15.67 37.54
C GLY A 571 2.67 16.20 36.82
N SER A 572 3.77 15.46 36.71
CA SER A 572 4.95 15.95 35.99
C SER A 572 5.79 14.84 35.33
N VAL A 573 6.53 15.18 34.27
CA VAL A 573 7.55 14.34 33.66
C VAL A 573 8.89 15.05 33.64
N GLU A 574 9.97 14.28 33.79
CA GLU A 574 11.35 14.72 33.62
C GLU A 574 11.96 13.96 32.40
N PHE A 575 12.54 14.68 31.48
CA PHE A 575 13.30 14.12 30.36
C PHE A 575 14.66 14.82 30.25
N GLU A 576 15.60 14.17 29.57
CA GLU A 576 16.96 14.65 29.41
C GLU A 576 17.31 14.81 27.93
N SER A 577 17.95 15.91 27.58
CA SER A 577 18.52 16.07 26.24
C SER A 577 19.75 15.16 26.09
N ALA A 578 19.70 14.21 25.18
CA ALA A 578 20.86 13.35 24.88
C ALA A 578 22.07 14.11 24.31
N LEU A 579 21.87 15.35 23.84
CA LEU A 579 22.96 16.21 23.32
C LEU A 579 23.65 17.01 24.41
N SER A 580 22.89 17.59 25.35
CA SER A 580 23.44 18.51 26.37
C SER A 580 23.49 17.91 27.77
N GLY A 581 22.77 16.81 28.04
CA GLY A 581 22.56 16.29 29.38
C GLY A 581 21.64 17.16 30.23
N GLU A 582 21.05 18.21 29.66
CA GLU A 582 20.12 19.09 30.37
C GLU A 582 18.82 18.37 30.65
N LYS A 583 18.40 18.44 31.93
CA LYS A 583 17.13 17.88 32.37
C LYS A 583 16.04 18.95 32.33
N THR A 584 14.91 18.60 31.79
CA THR A 584 13.72 19.44 31.71
C THR A 584 12.56 18.77 32.41
N ARG A 585 11.81 19.53 33.19
CA ARG A 585 10.58 19.10 33.85
C ARG A 585 9.39 19.81 33.22
N LEU A 586 8.31 19.02 32.92
CA LEU A 586 7.03 19.53 32.44
C LEU A 586 5.91 19.09 33.34
N ASP A 587 4.97 19.99 33.62
CA ASP A 587 3.71 19.69 34.29
C ASP A 587 2.75 19.09 33.23
N VAL A 588 2.11 17.96 33.58
CA VAL A 588 1.30 17.17 32.64
C VAL A 588 0.10 16.54 33.37
N ASP A 589 -1.00 16.37 32.65
CA ASP A 589 -2.18 15.68 33.16
C ASP A 589 -2.10 14.18 32.94
N ARG A 590 -1.51 13.76 31.80
CA ARG A 590 -1.40 12.35 31.43
C ARG A 590 -0.10 12.05 30.69
N VAL A 591 0.42 10.86 30.94
CA VAL A 591 1.57 10.29 30.23
C VAL A 591 1.12 9.01 29.55
N VAL A 592 1.37 8.89 28.25
CA VAL A 592 1.07 7.69 27.49
C VAL A 592 2.37 7.14 26.92
N VAL A 593 2.71 5.92 27.29
CA VAL A 593 3.91 5.23 26.82
C VAL A 593 3.53 4.32 25.67
N ALA A 594 4.10 4.57 24.50
CA ALA A 594 4.07 3.66 23.35
C ALA A 594 5.35 2.82 23.42
N GLY A 595 5.29 1.75 24.16
CA GLY A 595 6.44 0.99 24.59
C GLY A 595 6.60 -0.36 23.93
N GLU A 596 7.55 -1.11 24.47
CA GLU A 596 7.85 -2.48 24.05
C GLU A 596 6.64 -3.40 24.28
N ARG A 597 6.41 -4.29 23.33
CA ARG A 597 5.43 -5.36 23.43
C ARG A 597 6.13 -6.68 23.71
N ARG A 598 5.59 -7.45 24.67
CA ARG A 598 6.09 -8.78 25.01
C ARG A 598 5.07 -9.85 24.64
N PRO A 599 5.50 -11.00 24.14
CA PRO A 599 4.63 -12.16 23.97
C PRO A 599 3.88 -12.46 25.28
N ARG A 600 2.61 -12.84 25.18
CA ARG A 600 1.90 -13.43 26.33
C ARG A 600 2.51 -14.76 26.64
N ASP A 601 2.62 -15.09 27.94
CA ASP A 601 3.04 -16.43 28.35
C ASP A 601 1.96 -17.44 27.94
N TRP A 602 2.36 -18.39 27.13
CA TRP A 602 1.53 -19.47 26.62
C TRP A 602 1.98 -20.85 27.10
N SER A 603 3.04 -20.93 27.90
CA SER A 603 3.67 -22.18 28.32
C SER A 603 2.71 -23.16 29.00
N GLN A 604 1.77 -22.61 29.78
CA GLN A 604 0.74 -23.41 30.46
C GLN A 604 -0.44 -23.84 29.56
N LEU A 605 -0.50 -23.34 28.33
CA LEU A 605 -1.55 -23.68 27.36
C LEU A 605 -1.11 -24.78 26.38
N ALA A 606 0.14 -25.22 26.40
CA ALA A 606 0.68 -26.21 25.51
C ALA A 606 0.48 -27.63 26.09
N PRO A 607 -0.51 -28.42 25.61
CA PRO A 607 -0.69 -29.78 26.12
C PRO A 607 0.39 -30.72 25.56
N ASP A 608 0.91 -31.62 26.40
CA ASP A 608 1.91 -32.61 25.97
C ASP A 608 1.36 -33.61 24.94
N SER A 609 0.04 -33.78 24.90
CA SER A 609 -0.65 -34.77 24.05
C SER A 609 -0.87 -34.29 22.63
N ALA A 610 -0.82 -32.98 22.36
CA ALA A 610 -1.11 -32.38 21.06
C ALA A 610 0.15 -31.82 20.38
N ARG A 611 0.08 -31.67 19.05
CA ARG A 611 1.05 -30.88 18.32
C ARG A 611 0.67 -29.39 18.50
N VAL A 612 1.65 -28.58 18.87
CA VAL A 612 1.45 -27.17 19.21
C VAL A 612 2.17 -26.27 18.21
N HIS A 613 1.46 -25.30 17.65
CA HIS A 613 2.03 -24.24 16.81
C HIS A 613 1.91 -22.90 17.51
N VAL A 614 2.98 -22.13 17.60
CA VAL A 614 2.98 -20.78 18.14
C VAL A 614 3.20 -19.79 17.00
N ILE A 615 2.29 -18.83 16.84
CA ILE A 615 2.26 -17.90 15.71
C ILE A 615 1.96 -16.46 16.12
N GLY A 616 2.32 -15.53 15.25
CA GLY A 616 2.10 -14.09 15.43
C GLY A 616 2.88 -13.52 16.60
N ASP A 617 2.30 -12.52 17.24
CA ASP A 617 2.93 -11.83 18.37
C ASP A 617 3.09 -12.71 19.62
N ALA A 618 2.45 -13.87 19.67
CA ALA A 618 2.70 -14.89 20.70
C ALA A 618 4.10 -15.52 20.56
N LEU A 619 4.64 -15.54 19.36
CA LEU A 619 6.01 -15.96 19.08
C LEU A 619 6.99 -14.79 19.26
N VAL A 620 6.80 -13.72 18.47
CA VAL A 620 7.58 -12.48 18.55
C VAL A 620 6.73 -11.32 18.03
N PRO A 621 6.53 -10.24 18.81
CA PRO A 621 5.79 -9.06 18.34
C PRO A 621 6.42 -8.41 17.11
N ARG A 622 5.63 -8.30 16.02
CA ARG A 622 6.06 -7.74 14.73
C ARG A 622 4.90 -7.03 14.02
N LYS A 623 5.05 -6.82 12.71
CA LYS A 623 4.00 -6.24 11.87
C LYS A 623 2.89 -7.26 11.57
N VAL A 624 1.69 -6.77 11.24
CA VAL A 624 0.53 -7.60 10.87
C VAL A 624 0.81 -8.58 9.74
N ALA A 625 1.68 -8.20 8.80
CA ALA A 625 2.11 -9.06 7.70
C ALA A 625 2.73 -10.40 8.18
N HIS A 626 3.50 -10.37 9.26
CA HIS A 626 4.10 -11.58 9.85
C HIS A 626 3.01 -12.47 10.45
N ALA A 627 2.10 -11.88 11.22
CA ALA A 627 1.00 -12.59 11.85
C ALA A 627 0.13 -13.33 10.81
N VAL A 628 -0.28 -12.63 9.74
CA VAL A 628 -1.08 -13.19 8.65
C VAL A 628 -0.29 -14.28 7.90
N SER A 629 1.01 -14.08 7.66
CA SER A 629 1.86 -15.04 6.96
C SER A 629 2.07 -16.33 7.77
N GLU A 630 2.25 -16.22 9.07
CA GLU A 630 2.42 -17.39 9.96
C GLU A 630 1.11 -18.17 10.11
N GLY A 631 -0.03 -17.49 10.21
CA GLY A 631 -1.34 -18.15 10.18
C GLY A 631 -1.56 -18.96 8.91
N ARG A 632 -1.15 -18.42 7.76
CA ARG A 632 -1.17 -19.13 6.48
C ARG A 632 -0.16 -20.28 6.44
N ALA A 633 1.03 -20.12 7.01
CA ALA A 633 2.08 -21.13 6.97
C ALA A 633 1.67 -22.41 7.69
N VAL A 634 1.05 -22.31 8.87
CA VAL A 634 0.48 -23.46 9.58
C VAL A 634 -0.49 -24.21 8.68
N ALA A 635 -1.44 -23.52 8.03
CA ALA A 635 -2.41 -24.16 7.14
C ALA A 635 -1.75 -24.86 5.93
N ARG A 636 -0.66 -24.31 5.40
CA ARG A 636 0.09 -24.92 4.28
C ARG A 636 0.78 -26.25 4.63
N GLU A 637 1.21 -26.42 5.86
CA GLU A 637 1.80 -27.70 6.29
C GLU A 637 0.84 -28.87 6.05
N TYR A 638 -0.47 -28.62 6.10
CA TYR A 638 -1.51 -29.64 5.84
C TYR A 638 -1.80 -29.86 4.35
N LEU A 639 -1.63 -28.80 3.53
CA LEU A 639 -1.88 -28.87 2.09
C LEU A 639 -0.71 -29.49 1.31
N SER A 640 0.54 -29.31 1.77
CA SER A 640 1.74 -29.80 1.09
C SER A 640 1.90 -31.32 1.18
N THR A 641 1.29 -31.99 2.15
CA THR A 641 1.26 -33.45 2.28
C THR A 641 0.26 -34.13 1.32
N ALA A 642 -0.50 -33.35 0.53
CA ALA A 642 -1.52 -33.84 -0.40
C ALA A 642 -1.03 -34.04 -1.85
N GLY A 643 0.22 -33.69 -2.18
CA GLY A 643 0.80 -33.67 -3.53
C GLY A 643 2.13 -34.42 -3.66
N GLY A 644 2.38 -35.46 -2.87
CA GLY A 644 3.53 -36.38 -3.00
C GLY A 644 3.15 -37.65 -3.72
#